data_d316cf4f21f60282ffcbe499c4c21f62
#
_entry.id   d316cf4f21f60282ffcbe499c4c21f62
#
_cell.length_a   1.000
_cell.length_b   1.000
_cell.length_c   1.000
_cell.angle_alpha   90.00
_cell.angle_beta   90.00
_cell.angle_gamma   90.00
#
_symmetry.space_group_name_H-M   'P 1'
#
loop_
_entity.id
_entity.type
_entity.pdbx_description
1 polymer ?
#
loop_
_entity_poly.entity_id
_entity_poly.type
_entity_poly.pdbx_seq_one_letter_code
_entity_poly.pdbx_strand_id
1 'polypeptide(L)'
;MFNIPQNQAESSADSAATQSNAAQGSSSPPAATTMTYGQFLDHGITLFGPAAKQQAKNFASALRLWVQVHGYSFEKRVGEEFSVDFDKFFLRFSDVIAERLAPRTQRDRQEQLLRWRRIAQELREHDLLPAAFSDALQHCLNASPLTLAQIARDSGIGVHSLRYWAAGRGQPRGAAVNELAGLEATLELPAGTLASRLPPARRTRYERGVVKKQKTTSFTKVRKVQRARVGEPYAVKFSAALSAQWTDLLRLKTNPLRKGARGRNTWRVKPVDRVGSLIQPWMVVDGQVCPTAGVHWHFFASYLGWLSLARPEGPGISSADTHTLAWLADPEQVISYAMWRIDFSGKKFHNGVNVMLQLVESYLRPGSGFLWLRPELRATVPSMSLVADEAHGSEHSEKAAWQKHCEIARRQLREFREKTADTMGLRLSRDPTERLAAVLHDEFPLKKLVEFIETLERSAPPPAHHRDYCAWIRDVTLCRLMASNPLRAGQFAALTFKPGGSGNLLRVGPGRYRLRFDPSDFKNEKGAADKPYEVEVDASVAPWIDRYLAESRPYLADAEATDRFFLAAVVGPRKHKEFLDEQGLEQPKGWSAQGILSRMKTLTSTYIDACAGFGPHGFRHIIATDHLRRHPGDYLTVATLLHDKLETVLKNYAHLGPADGLRVLASGIREATAQLSAQRRT
;
A
#
# COMPACT_ATOMS: atom_id res chain seq x y z
N MET A 1 -32.20 39.29 32.60
CA MET A 1 -33.03 40.54 32.41
C MET A 1 -33.11 40.83 30.92
N PHE A 2 -34.38 40.94 30.46
CA PHE A 2 -34.90 41.50 29.19
C PHE A 2 -34.54 40.71 27.91
N ASN A 3 -35.43 40.37 27.08
CA ASN A 3 -36.89 40.18 26.93
C ASN A 3 -37.11 39.84 25.46
N ILE A 4 -37.90 38.82 25.21
CA ILE A 4 -38.54 38.46 23.92
C ILE A 4 -39.66 39.46 23.62
N PRO A 5 -40.10 39.66 22.37
CA PRO A 5 -41.44 39.15 22.09
C PRO A 5 -41.61 38.32 20.79
N GLN A 6 -42.46 37.32 20.94
CA GLN A 6 -43.23 36.65 19.91
C GLN A 6 -44.29 37.64 19.31
N ASN A 7 -44.65 37.40 18.05
CA ASN A 7 -46.05 37.49 17.65
C ASN A 7 -46.39 36.55 16.49
N GLN A 8 -47.47 35.92 16.73
CA GLN A 8 -48.30 34.96 16.06
C GLN A 8 -49.17 35.54 14.93
N ALA A 9 -49.59 34.63 14.09
CA ALA A 9 -50.93 34.25 13.58
C ALA A 9 -51.39 35.05 12.33
N GLU A 10 -52.07 34.54 11.38
CA GLU A 10 -53.02 33.49 11.13
C GLU A 10 -53.34 33.46 9.63
N SER A 11 -53.46 32.27 9.05
CA SER A 11 -54.55 31.63 8.31
C SER A 11 -55.33 32.43 7.25
N SER A 12 -55.42 31.87 6.06
CA SER A 12 -56.71 31.35 5.51
C SER A 12 -56.51 30.81 4.07
N ALA A 13 -57.18 29.71 3.79
CA ALA A 13 -57.35 29.04 2.51
C ALA A 13 -58.32 29.85 1.58
N ASP A 14 -58.15 29.69 0.26
CA ASP A 14 -59.15 29.07 -0.62
C ASP A 14 -58.81 29.09 -2.11
N SER A 15 -59.07 27.96 -2.69
CA SER A 15 -59.61 27.51 -3.99
C SER A 15 -59.32 28.23 -5.32
N ALA A 16 -58.84 27.36 -6.23
CA ALA A 16 -59.27 27.11 -7.61
C ALA A 16 -59.39 28.28 -8.63
N ALA A 17 -58.66 28.14 -9.71
CA ALA A 17 -59.21 27.91 -11.05
C ALA A 17 -58.13 27.91 -12.15
N THR A 18 -58.21 26.92 -12.97
CA THR A 18 -57.65 26.70 -14.31
C THR A 18 -57.67 27.94 -15.20
N GLN A 19 -56.53 28.31 -15.78
CA GLN A 19 -56.49 28.87 -17.13
C GLN A 19 -55.09 28.65 -17.76
N SER A 20 -55.10 27.94 -18.89
CA SER A 20 -54.04 27.84 -19.85
C SER A 20 -53.65 29.20 -20.42
N ASN A 21 -52.42 29.59 -20.37
CA ASN A 21 -51.86 30.53 -21.33
C ASN A 21 -50.42 30.13 -21.68
N ALA A 22 -50.26 29.73 -22.92
CA ALA A 22 -48.98 29.58 -23.57
C ALA A 22 -48.29 30.97 -23.63
N ALA A 23 -47.32 31.18 -22.74
CA ALA A 23 -46.38 32.27 -22.87
C ALA A 23 -45.04 31.68 -23.37
N GLN A 24 -44.72 32.04 -24.60
CA GLN A 24 -43.37 31.87 -25.14
C GLN A 24 -42.37 32.56 -24.20
N GLY A 25 -41.83 31.81 -23.24
CA GLY A 25 -40.70 32.22 -22.44
C GLY A 25 -39.45 32.17 -23.30
N SER A 26 -38.86 33.30 -23.59
CA SER A 26 -37.48 33.40 -24.06
C SER A 26 -36.61 32.73 -23.01
N SER A 27 -36.23 31.47 -23.26
CA SER A 27 -35.23 30.77 -22.46
C SER A 27 -33.90 31.50 -22.60
N SER A 28 -33.51 32.24 -21.55
CA SER A 28 -32.12 32.73 -21.46
C SER A 28 -31.18 31.56 -21.66
N PRO A 29 -30.17 31.66 -22.54
CA PRO A 29 -29.25 30.59 -22.78
C PRO A 29 -28.56 30.17 -21.46
N PRO A 30 -28.28 28.88 -21.26
CA PRO A 30 -27.73 28.41 -20.02
C PRO A 30 -26.34 29.01 -19.75
N ALA A 31 -26.10 29.42 -18.50
CA ALA A 31 -24.80 29.88 -18.04
C ALA A 31 -23.70 28.94 -18.43
N ALA A 32 -22.47 29.46 -18.68
CA ALA A 32 -21.36 28.63 -19.08
C ALA A 32 -20.95 27.64 -17.98
N THR A 33 -21.15 27.98 -16.72
CA THR A 33 -20.98 27.08 -15.55
C THR A 33 -21.98 27.44 -14.45
N THR A 34 -22.17 26.54 -13.48
CA THR A 34 -22.94 26.83 -12.28
C THR A 34 -22.17 27.63 -11.24
N MET A 35 -20.84 27.84 -11.45
CA MET A 35 -19.92 28.49 -10.52
C MET A 35 -19.97 30.02 -10.61
N THR A 36 -19.74 30.69 -9.47
CA THR A 36 -19.39 32.12 -9.45
C THR A 36 -17.92 32.33 -9.88
N TYR A 37 -17.56 33.59 -10.24
CA TYR A 37 -16.14 33.89 -10.56
C TYR A 37 -15.21 33.62 -9.40
N GLY A 38 -15.64 33.75 -8.15
CA GLY A 38 -14.87 33.36 -6.97
C GLY A 38 -14.59 31.87 -6.92
N GLN A 39 -15.65 31.04 -7.05
CA GLN A 39 -15.52 29.59 -7.08
C GLN A 39 -14.73 29.09 -8.30
N PHE A 40 -14.90 29.74 -9.44
CA PHE A 40 -14.14 29.42 -10.66
C PHE A 40 -12.67 29.73 -10.50
N LEU A 41 -12.31 30.86 -9.86
CA LEU A 41 -10.96 31.23 -9.52
C LEU A 41 -10.29 30.18 -8.59
N ASP A 42 -10.99 29.80 -7.52
CA ASP A 42 -10.48 28.80 -6.57
C ASP A 42 -10.30 27.44 -7.26
N HIS A 43 -11.25 27.02 -8.07
CA HIS A 43 -11.15 25.80 -8.87
C HIS A 43 -9.91 25.81 -9.76
N GLY A 44 -9.71 26.89 -10.53
CA GLY A 44 -8.56 26.99 -11.42
C GLY A 44 -7.20 27.01 -10.69
N ILE A 45 -7.14 27.58 -9.49
CA ILE A 45 -5.92 27.56 -8.65
C ILE A 45 -5.62 26.11 -8.16
N THR A 46 -6.62 25.31 -7.85
CA THR A 46 -6.42 23.92 -7.41
C THR A 46 -5.80 23.03 -8.48
N LEU A 47 -5.90 23.39 -9.75
CA LEU A 47 -5.28 22.64 -10.86
C LEU A 47 -3.74 22.72 -10.85
N PHE A 48 -3.17 23.64 -10.10
CA PHE A 48 -1.71 23.80 -9.95
C PHE A 48 -1.22 23.11 -8.68
N GLY A 49 -0.18 22.30 -8.82
CA GLY A 49 0.48 21.67 -7.66
C GLY A 49 1.31 22.69 -6.84
N PRO A 50 1.70 22.34 -5.61
CA PRO A 50 2.43 23.24 -4.69
C PRO A 50 3.77 23.76 -5.23
N ALA A 51 4.37 23.07 -6.20
CA ALA A 51 5.61 23.51 -6.85
C ALA A 51 5.38 24.64 -7.89
N ALA A 52 4.15 24.86 -8.34
CA ALA A 52 3.79 25.79 -9.39
C ALA A 52 3.14 27.09 -8.86
N LYS A 53 3.47 27.51 -7.63
CA LYS A 53 2.84 28.68 -6.97
C LYS A 53 2.89 29.97 -7.80
N GLN A 54 3.99 30.24 -8.51
CA GLN A 54 4.11 31.44 -9.33
C GLN A 54 3.23 31.36 -10.58
N GLN A 55 3.13 30.18 -11.20
CA GLN A 55 2.24 29.95 -12.34
C GLN A 55 0.77 30.09 -11.92
N ALA A 56 0.38 29.54 -10.78
CA ALA A 56 -0.96 29.70 -10.22
C ALA A 56 -1.31 31.18 -9.95
N LYS A 57 -0.36 31.98 -9.42
CA LYS A 57 -0.55 33.43 -9.23
C LYS A 57 -0.76 34.16 -10.55
N ASN A 58 0.02 33.87 -11.57
CA ASN A 58 -0.11 34.48 -12.89
C ASN A 58 -1.44 34.14 -13.54
N PHE A 59 -1.83 32.85 -13.45
CA PHE A 59 -3.11 32.34 -13.93
C PHE A 59 -4.31 33.01 -13.24
N ALA A 60 -4.29 33.06 -11.91
CA ALA A 60 -5.30 33.77 -11.11
C ALA A 60 -5.37 35.28 -11.43
N SER A 61 -4.22 35.92 -11.64
CA SER A 61 -4.15 37.32 -11.97
C SER A 61 -4.81 37.67 -13.32
N ALA A 62 -4.77 36.77 -14.30
CA ALA A 62 -5.43 36.99 -15.58
C ALA A 62 -6.97 37.01 -15.42
N LEU A 63 -7.55 36.09 -14.63
CA LEU A 63 -8.99 36.06 -14.37
C LEU A 63 -9.44 37.26 -13.50
N ARG A 64 -8.64 37.68 -12.52
CA ARG A 64 -8.94 38.88 -11.72
C ARG A 64 -8.96 40.13 -12.59
N LEU A 65 -8.03 40.25 -13.51
CA LEU A 65 -7.97 41.37 -14.46
C LEU A 65 -9.19 41.34 -15.41
N TRP A 66 -9.59 40.16 -15.88
CA TRP A 66 -10.82 39.96 -16.66
C TRP A 66 -12.06 40.47 -15.94
N VAL A 67 -12.25 40.04 -14.68
CA VAL A 67 -13.36 40.48 -13.84
C VAL A 67 -13.35 42.00 -13.67
N GLN A 68 -12.19 42.59 -13.45
CA GLN A 68 -12.03 44.06 -13.30
C GLN A 68 -12.34 44.82 -14.60
N VAL A 69 -11.83 44.35 -15.74
CA VAL A 69 -12.05 45.03 -17.05
C VAL A 69 -13.52 45.02 -17.46
N HIS A 70 -14.23 43.97 -17.11
CA HIS A 70 -15.65 43.85 -17.45
C HIS A 70 -16.57 44.37 -16.35
N GLY A 71 -16.03 44.87 -15.24
CA GLY A 71 -16.84 45.39 -14.11
C GLY A 71 -17.68 44.34 -13.41
N TYR A 72 -17.22 43.06 -13.42
CA TYR A 72 -17.95 41.99 -12.74
C TYR A 72 -17.60 41.90 -11.26
N SER A 73 -18.52 41.33 -10.46
CA SER A 73 -18.20 40.91 -9.10
C SER A 73 -17.79 39.44 -9.07
N PHE A 74 -17.05 39.03 -8.04
CA PHE A 74 -16.72 37.62 -7.83
C PHE A 74 -17.92 36.75 -7.47
N GLU A 75 -19.03 37.35 -7.06
CA GLU A 75 -20.29 36.66 -6.80
C GLU A 75 -21.11 36.43 -8.09
N LYS A 76 -20.76 37.08 -9.20
CA LYS A 76 -21.43 36.85 -10.49
C LYS A 76 -21.12 35.45 -10.97
N ARG A 77 -22.11 34.75 -11.52
CA ARG A 77 -21.90 33.45 -12.20
C ARG A 77 -21.15 33.66 -13.51
N VAL A 78 -20.27 32.71 -13.82
CA VAL A 78 -19.54 32.65 -15.09
C VAL A 78 -20.55 32.32 -16.18
N GLY A 79 -20.82 33.22 -17.09
CA GLY A 79 -21.85 33.15 -18.11
C GLY A 79 -21.30 32.94 -19.52
N GLU A 80 -22.04 33.47 -20.50
CA GLU A 80 -21.76 33.32 -21.92
C GLU A 80 -20.46 33.96 -22.36
N GLU A 81 -19.92 34.89 -21.57
CA GLU A 81 -18.65 35.55 -21.76
C GLU A 81 -17.45 34.58 -21.74
N PHE A 82 -17.63 33.35 -21.22
CA PHE A 82 -16.64 32.26 -21.31
C PHE A 82 -17.10 31.11 -22.21
N SER A 83 -18.19 31.28 -22.99
CA SER A 83 -18.71 30.28 -23.93
C SER A 83 -18.99 30.87 -25.31
N VAL A 84 -20.20 31.16 -25.62
CA VAL A 84 -20.64 31.61 -26.96
C VAL A 84 -20.09 33.00 -27.32
N ASP A 85 -20.09 33.91 -26.39
CA ASP A 85 -19.66 35.30 -26.59
C ASP A 85 -18.21 35.58 -26.26
N PHE A 86 -17.42 34.53 -25.97
CA PHE A 86 -16.05 34.71 -25.50
C PHE A 86 -15.21 35.62 -26.38
N ASP A 87 -15.27 35.43 -27.68
CA ASP A 87 -14.42 36.17 -28.63
C ASP A 87 -14.74 37.68 -28.61
N LYS A 88 -16.00 38.08 -28.44
CA LYS A 88 -16.43 39.45 -28.29
C LYS A 88 -15.90 40.10 -27.01
N PHE A 89 -16.01 39.40 -25.87
CA PHE A 89 -15.51 39.89 -24.59
C PHE A 89 -13.97 39.89 -24.54
N PHE A 90 -13.35 38.92 -25.20
CA PHE A 90 -11.90 38.80 -25.29
C PHE A 90 -11.26 39.92 -26.13
N LEU A 91 -11.91 40.33 -27.21
CA LEU A 91 -11.47 41.53 -27.98
C LEU A 91 -11.48 42.79 -27.11
N ARG A 92 -12.60 43.08 -26.44
CA ARG A 92 -12.70 44.22 -25.52
C ARG A 92 -11.65 44.15 -24.40
N PHE A 93 -11.41 42.98 -23.85
CA PHE A 93 -10.35 42.79 -22.85
C PHE A 93 -8.97 43.12 -23.45
N SER A 94 -8.71 42.58 -24.64
CA SER A 94 -7.43 42.81 -25.34
C SER A 94 -7.15 44.27 -25.64
N ASP A 95 -8.17 45.02 -26.05
CA ASP A 95 -8.06 46.45 -26.30
C ASP A 95 -7.71 47.22 -25.02
N VAL A 96 -8.40 46.93 -23.91
CA VAL A 96 -8.15 47.61 -22.63
C VAL A 96 -6.78 47.30 -22.05
N ILE A 97 -6.29 46.07 -22.20
CA ILE A 97 -4.95 45.72 -21.70
C ILE A 97 -3.83 46.22 -22.62
N ALA A 98 -4.10 46.45 -23.91
CA ALA A 98 -3.14 47.01 -24.85
C ALA A 98 -2.67 48.43 -24.45
N GLU A 99 -3.57 49.21 -23.88
CA GLU A 99 -3.28 50.55 -23.38
C GLU A 99 -2.52 50.57 -22.04
N ARG A 100 -2.58 49.49 -21.27
CA ARG A 100 -2.15 49.48 -19.86
C ARG A 100 -0.94 48.57 -19.56
N LEU A 101 -0.67 47.59 -20.41
CA LEU A 101 0.36 46.59 -20.15
C LEU A 101 1.41 46.50 -21.26
N ALA A 102 2.63 46.08 -20.89
CA ALA A 102 3.67 45.82 -21.86
C ALA A 102 3.32 44.62 -22.78
N PRO A 103 3.75 44.61 -24.08
CA PRO A 103 3.32 43.61 -25.07
C PRO A 103 3.57 42.14 -24.66
N ARG A 104 4.62 41.86 -23.90
CA ARG A 104 4.88 40.50 -23.36
C ARG A 104 3.86 40.10 -22.32
N THR A 105 3.48 41.03 -21.45
CA THR A 105 2.47 40.80 -20.40
C THR A 105 1.08 40.64 -20.99
N GLN A 106 0.77 41.43 -22.05
CA GLN A 106 -0.51 41.28 -22.78
C GLN A 106 -0.68 39.86 -23.32
N ARG A 107 0.34 39.33 -24.03
CA ARG A 107 0.32 37.96 -24.59
C ARG A 107 0.18 36.92 -23.50
N ASP A 108 0.89 37.04 -22.37
CA ASP A 108 0.74 36.13 -21.23
C ASP A 108 -0.69 36.14 -20.66
N ARG A 109 -1.30 37.32 -20.49
CA ARG A 109 -2.67 37.45 -19.99
C ARG A 109 -3.70 36.85 -20.96
N GLN A 110 -3.53 37.08 -22.25
CA GLN A 110 -4.39 36.51 -23.28
C GLN A 110 -4.30 34.98 -23.30
N GLU A 111 -3.08 34.43 -23.24
CA GLU A 111 -2.86 32.97 -23.20
C GLU A 111 -3.48 32.34 -21.95
N GLN A 112 -3.36 32.96 -20.78
CA GLN A 112 -3.97 32.48 -19.56
C GLN A 112 -5.51 32.51 -19.64
N LEU A 113 -6.12 33.51 -20.29
CA LEU A 113 -7.56 33.57 -20.49
C LEU A 113 -8.09 32.50 -21.46
N LEU A 114 -7.35 32.17 -22.50
CA LEU A 114 -7.69 31.02 -23.36
C LEU A 114 -7.69 29.71 -22.60
N ARG A 115 -6.81 29.55 -21.62
CA ARG A 115 -6.82 28.41 -20.71
C ARG A 115 -8.04 28.41 -19.78
N TRP A 116 -8.45 29.59 -19.26
CA TRP A 116 -9.68 29.76 -18.49
C TRP A 116 -10.94 29.42 -19.32
N ARG A 117 -10.99 29.85 -20.59
CA ARG A 117 -12.06 29.47 -21.53
C ARG A 117 -12.20 27.94 -21.62
N ARG A 118 -11.08 27.24 -21.78
CA ARG A 118 -11.10 25.76 -21.85
C ARG A 118 -11.68 25.14 -20.59
N ILE A 119 -11.26 25.61 -19.42
CA ILE A 119 -11.79 25.11 -18.15
C ILE A 119 -13.30 25.38 -18.03
N ALA A 120 -13.77 26.53 -18.46
CA ALA A 120 -15.22 26.84 -18.44
C ALA A 120 -16.00 25.91 -19.38
N GLN A 121 -15.47 25.58 -20.55
CA GLN A 121 -16.06 24.61 -21.47
C GLN A 121 -16.12 23.22 -20.87
N GLU A 122 -15.03 22.74 -20.29
CA GLU A 122 -14.94 21.45 -19.61
C GLU A 122 -15.96 21.34 -18.45
N LEU A 123 -16.14 22.39 -17.66
CA LEU A 123 -17.13 22.45 -16.58
C LEU A 123 -18.58 22.43 -17.10
N ARG A 124 -18.83 23.12 -18.21
CA ARG A 124 -20.15 23.09 -18.85
C ARG A 124 -20.53 21.71 -19.35
N GLU A 125 -19.60 21.03 -20.04
CA GLU A 125 -19.81 19.65 -20.50
C GLU A 125 -20.09 18.70 -19.33
N HIS A 126 -19.39 18.91 -18.20
CA HIS A 126 -19.64 18.19 -16.96
C HIS A 126 -21.07 18.39 -16.43
N ASP A 127 -21.58 19.64 -16.45
CA ASP A 127 -22.91 19.97 -15.93
C ASP A 127 -24.04 19.46 -16.83
N LEU A 128 -23.77 19.22 -18.12
CA LEU A 128 -24.72 18.66 -19.09
C LEU A 128 -24.90 17.13 -18.97
N LEU A 129 -23.97 16.42 -18.31
CA LEU A 129 -24.10 14.97 -18.15
C LEU A 129 -25.21 14.59 -17.16
N PRO A 130 -25.89 13.44 -17.35
CA PRO A 130 -26.91 12.95 -16.42
C PRO A 130 -26.44 12.93 -14.96
N ALA A 131 -27.36 13.19 -14.03
CA ALA A 131 -27.04 13.22 -12.60
C ALA A 131 -26.72 11.83 -12.01
N ALA A 132 -27.33 10.77 -12.55
CA ALA A 132 -27.06 9.41 -12.11
C ALA A 132 -25.74 8.91 -12.67
N PHE A 133 -24.91 8.25 -11.84
CA PHE A 133 -23.60 7.71 -12.23
C PHE A 133 -23.68 6.75 -13.42
N SER A 134 -24.65 5.82 -13.41
CA SER A 134 -24.84 4.85 -14.50
C SER A 134 -25.12 5.52 -15.85
N ASP A 135 -26.00 6.48 -15.85
CA ASP A 135 -26.47 7.15 -17.05
C ASP A 135 -25.37 8.07 -17.62
N ALA A 136 -24.66 8.77 -16.72
CA ALA A 136 -23.48 9.55 -17.11
C ALA A 136 -22.39 8.68 -17.70
N LEU A 137 -22.09 7.52 -17.07
CA LEU A 137 -21.12 6.58 -17.59
C LEU A 137 -21.53 6.00 -18.94
N GLN A 138 -22.80 5.59 -19.09
CA GLN A 138 -23.34 5.06 -20.34
C GLN A 138 -23.27 6.11 -21.47
N HIS A 139 -23.61 7.37 -21.14
CA HIS A 139 -23.50 8.49 -22.09
C HIS A 139 -22.05 8.66 -22.56
N CYS A 140 -21.08 8.72 -21.64
CA CYS A 140 -19.66 8.87 -21.99
C CYS A 140 -19.11 7.68 -22.78
N LEU A 141 -19.51 6.44 -22.45
CA LEU A 141 -19.11 5.25 -23.19
C LEU A 141 -19.64 5.27 -24.63
N ASN A 142 -20.86 5.74 -24.85
CA ASN A 142 -21.48 5.84 -26.17
C ASN A 142 -20.88 6.98 -27.02
N ALA A 143 -20.46 8.07 -26.39
CA ALA A 143 -19.86 9.23 -27.05
C ALA A 143 -18.36 8.99 -27.38
N SER A 144 -17.71 8.02 -26.72
CA SER A 144 -16.29 7.76 -26.92
C SER A 144 -16.02 7.06 -28.26
N PRO A 145 -15.01 7.48 -29.01
CA PRO A 145 -14.57 6.78 -30.24
C PRO A 145 -13.85 5.46 -29.92
N LEU A 146 -13.50 5.20 -28.67
CA LEU A 146 -12.79 3.99 -28.24
C LEU A 146 -13.78 2.85 -28.01
N THR A 147 -13.37 1.64 -28.37
CA THR A 147 -14.14 0.45 -28.00
C THR A 147 -14.09 0.19 -26.50
N LEU A 148 -15.11 -0.45 -25.94
CA LEU A 148 -15.18 -0.79 -24.51
C LEU A 148 -13.96 -1.61 -24.05
N ALA A 149 -13.39 -2.44 -24.92
CA ALA A 149 -12.17 -3.21 -24.62
C ALA A 149 -10.91 -2.32 -24.53
N GLN A 150 -10.83 -1.28 -25.35
CA GLN A 150 -9.75 -0.28 -25.27
C GLN A 150 -9.88 0.56 -23.99
N ILE A 151 -11.10 1.09 -23.73
CA ILE A 151 -11.38 1.84 -22.49
C ILE A 151 -11.03 1.01 -21.25
N ALA A 152 -11.41 -0.26 -21.23
CA ALA A 152 -11.09 -1.16 -20.11
C ALA A 152 -9.59 -1.36 -19.91
N ARG A 153 -8.83 -1.52 -21.01
CA ARG A 153 -7.37 -1.67 -20.98
C ARG A 153 -6.68 -0.42 -20.46
N ASP A 154 -7.06 0.73 -21.00
CA ASP A 154 -6.39 2.00 -20.74
C ASP A 154 -6.74 2.56 -19.35
N SER A 155 -7.99 2.39 -18.89
CA SER A 155 -8.43 2.76 -17.56
C SER A 155 -8.00 1.78 -16.46
N GLY A 156 -7.66 0.53 -16.80
CA GLY A 156 -7.36 -0.54 -15.86
C GLY A 156 -8.59 -1.16 -15.19
N ILE A 157 -9.80 -0.87 -15.68
CA ILE A 157 -11.08 -1.38 -15.17
C ILE A 157 -11.56 -2.49 -16.10
N GLY A 158 -11.96 -3.64 -15.53
CA GLY A 158 -12.41 -4.77 -16.32
C GLY A 158 -13.68 -4.45 -17.13
N VAL A 159 -13.78 -4.98 -18.36
CA VAL A 159 -14.95 -4.82 -19.27
C VAL A 159 -16.27 -5.17 -18.59
N HIS A 160 -16.28 -6.25 -17.79
CA HIS A 160 -17.47 -6.66 -17.03
C HIS A 160 -17.92 -5.60 -16.03
N SER A 161 -16.98 -4.96 -15.33
CA SER A 161 -17.28 -3.90 -14.36
C SER A 161 -17.86 -2.67 -15.05
N LEU A 162 -17.30 -2.26 -16.19
CA LEU A 162 -17.82 -1.14 -16.96
C LEU A 162 -19.26 -1.39 -17.44
N ARG A 163 -19.54 -2.57 -18.02
CA ARG A 163 -20.90 -2.96 -18.41
C ARG A 163 -21.86 -3.02 -17.24
N TYR A 164 -21.43 -3.58 -16.12
CA TYR A 164 -22.23 -3.73 -14.90
C TYR A 164 -22.63 -2.37 -14.31
N TRP A 165 -21.70 -1.41 -14.31
CA TRP A 165 -21.96 -0.05 -13.81
C TRP A 165 -22.79 0.78 -14.79
N ALA A 166 -22.52 0.72 -16.07
CA ALA A 166 -23.29 1.43 -17.10
C ALA A 166 -24.73 0.94 -17.16
N ALA A 167 -24.96 -0.37 -16.95
CA ALA A 167 -26.31 -0.93 -16.86
C ALA A 167 -27.07 -0.61 -15.55
N GLY A 168 -26.51 0.21 -14.65
CA GLY A 168 -27.11 0.57 -13.38
C GLY A 168 -27.20 -0.56 -12.34
N ARG A 169 -26.60 -1.74 -12.64
CA ARG A 169 -26.63 -2.92 -11.75
C ARG A 169 -25.75 -2.79 -10.52
N GLY A 170 -24.94 -1.74 -10.45
CA GLY A 170 -24.08 -1.38 -9.34
C GLY A 170 -23.26 -0.14 -9.60
N GLN A 171 -22.40 0.19 -8.65
CA GLN A 171 -21.50 1.35 -8.71
C GLN A 171 -20.12 0.97 -8.21
N PRO A 172 -19.04 1.69 -8.61
CA PRO A 172 -17.69 1.46 -8.12
C PRO A 172 -17.61 1.40 -6.60
N ARG A 173 -16.92 0.38 -6.07
CA ARG A 173 -16.69 0.21 -4.63
C ARG A 173 -15.22 -0.13 -4.36
N GLY A 174 -14.75 0.15 -3.18
CA GLY A 174 -13.41 -0.24 -2.77
C GLY A 174 -12.32 0.35 -3.67
N ALA A 175 -11.40 -0.47 -4.15
CA ALA A 175 -10.26 -0.05 -4.98
C ALA A 175 -10.72 0.56 -6.32
N ALA A 176 -11.82 0.08 -6.89
CA ALA A 176 -12.35 0.53 -8.17
C ALA A 176 -12.74 2.03 -8.18
N VAL A 177 -13.08 2.62 -7.03
CA VAL A 177 -13.31 4.07 -6.92
C VAL A 177 -12.03 4.86 -7.24
N ASN A 178 -10.87 4.34 -6.86
CA ASN A 178 -9.59 5.01 -7.12
C ASN A 178 -9.14 4.87 -8.60
N GLU A 179 -9.73 3.93 -9.33
CA GLU A 179 -9.47 3.71 -10.76
C GLU A 179 -10.32 4.61 -11.66
N LEU A 180 -11.38 5.24 -11.10
CA LEU A 180 -12.22 6.18 -11.85
C LEU A 180 -11.43 7.34 -12.47
N ALA A 181 -10.40 7.83 -11.79
CA ALA A 181 -9.55 8.88 -12.35
C ALA A 181 -8.83 8.44 -13.63
N GLY A 182 -8.50 7.15 -13.75
CA GLY A 182 -7.99 6.55 -14.98
C GLY A 182 -9.05 6.44 -16.07
N LEU A 183 -10.28 6.10 -15.68
CA LEU A 183 -11.42 6.03 -16.60
C LEU A 183 -11.79 7.42 -17.13
N GLU A 184 -11.90 8.41 -16.25
CA GLU A 184 -12.17 9.80 -16.64
C GLU A 184 -11.10 10.32 -17.60
N ALA A 185 -9.82 10.08 -17.32
CA ALA A 185 -8.74 10.45 -18.22
C ALA A 185 -8.77 9.71 -19.58
N THR A 186 -9.20 8.43 -19.60
CA THR A 186 -9.35 7.65 -20.84
C THR A 186 -10.53 8.14 -21.68
N LEU A 187 -11.59 8.63 -21.02
CA LEU A 187 -12.77 9.19 -21.66
C LEU A 187 -12.65 10.70 -21.92
N GLU A 188 -11.46 11.28 -21.70
CA GLU A 188 -11.16 12.73 -21.84
C GLU A 188 -12.06 13.63 -20.99
N LEU A 189 -12.54 13.11 -19.85
CA LEU A 189 -13.39 13.85 -18.91
C LEU A 189 -12.55 14.60 -17.87
N PRO A 190 -13.00 15.76 -17.39
CA PRO A 190 -12.41 16.42 -16.23
C PRO A 190 -12.37 15.49 -15.00
N ALA A 191 -11.29 15.61 -14.22
CA ALA A 191 -11.14 14.80 -13.02
C ALA A 191 -12.29 15.05 -12.03
N GLY A 192 -13.00 14.00 -11.63
CA GLY A 192 -14.13 14.07 -10.71
C GLY A 192 -15.50 14.10 -11.39
N THR A 193 -15.57 14.13 -12.71
CA THR A 193 -16.83 14.14 -13.48
C THR A 193 -17.75 12.98 -13.10
N LEU A 194 -17.26 11.76 -13.16
CA LEU A 194 -18.01 10.55 -12.76
C LEU A 194 -18.05 10.39 -11.24
N ALA A 195 -16.96 10.72 -10.57
CA ALA A 195 -16.86 10.57 -9.12
C ALA A 195 -17.82 11.49 -8.36
N SER A 196 -18.14 12.68 -8.87
CA SER A 196 -19.12 13.61 -8.27
C SER A 196 -20.54 13.03 -8.20
N ARG A 197 -20.81 12.03 -9.03
CA ARG A 197 -22.10 11.31 -9.11
C ARG A 197 -22.20 10.10 -8.18
N LEU A 198 -21.14 9.84 -7.42
CA LEU A 198 -21.13 8.81 -6.38
C LEU A 198 -21.63 9.37 -5.03
N PRO A 199 -22.10 8.51 -4.10
CA PRO A 199 -22.41 8.90 -2.73
C PRO A 199 -21.23 9.57 -2.02
N PRO A 200 -21.44 10.52 -1.08
CA PRO A 200 -20.41 11.33 -0.44
C PRO A 200 -19.22 10.54 0.10
N ALA A 201 -19.45 9.43 0.80
CA ALA A 201 -18.38 8.56 1.34
C ALA A 201 -17.47 7.99 0.26
N ARG A 202 -17.95 7.82 -0.97
CA ARG A 202 -17.15 7.33 -2.11
C ARG A 202 -16.45 8.48 -2.82
N ARG A 203 -17.04 9.69 -2.86
CA ARG A 203 -16.38 10.90 -3.37
C ARG A 203 -15.11 11.20 -2.59
N THR A 204 -15.20 11.22 -1.27
CA THR A 204 -14.05 11.41 -0.39
C THR A 204 -12.93 10.38 -0.65
N ARG A 205 -13.29 9.13 -0.96
CA ARG A 205 -12.32 8.10 -1.33
C ARG A 205 -11.66 8.37 -2.68
N TYR A 206 -12.42 8.84 -3.67
CA TYR A 206 -11.89 9.25 -4.97
C TYR A 206 -10.88 10.39 -4.83
N GLU A 207 -11.24 11.47 -4.15
CA GLU A 207 -10.38 12.63 -3.90
C GLU A 207 -9.07 12.23 -3.23
N ARG A 208 -9.13 11.36 -2.22
CA ARG A 208 -7.95 10.77 -1.57
C ARG A 208 -7.11 9.93 -2.54
N GLY A 209 -7.74 9.22 -3.45
CA GLY A 209 -7.09 8.41 -4.48
C GLY A 209 -6.34 9.26 -5.52
N VAL A 210 -6.92 10.36 -5.94
CA VAL A 210 -6.32 11.32 -6.89
C VAL A 210 -5.10 11.99 -6.28
N VAL A 211 -5.20 12.47 -5.03
CA VAL A 211 -4.07 13.04 -4.29
C VAL A 211 -2.94 12.03 -4.11
N LYS A 212 -3.27 10.76 -3.87
CA LYS A 212 -2.29 9.66 -3.81
C LYS A 212 -1.60 9.40 -5.15
N LYS A 213 -2.35 9.37 -6.27
CA LYS A 213 -1.77 9.15 -7.61
C LYS A 213 -0.79 10.26 -7.98
N GLN A 214 -1.09 11.50 -7.65
CA GLN A 214 -0.17 12.64 -7.89
C GLN A 214 1.13 12.54 -7.09
N LYS A 215 1.11 12.07 -5.84
CA LYS A 215 2.31 11.89 -4.99
C LYS A 215 3.13 10.62 -5.31
N THR A 216 2.50 9.57 -5.85
CA THR A 216 3.15 8.26 -6.10
C THR A 216 3.61 8.07 -7.54
N THR A 217 3.48 9.06 -8.41
CA THR A 217 3.65 8.96 -9.87
C THR A 217 5.04 8.48 -10.31
N SER A 218 6.11 8.71 -9.54
CA SER A 218 7.43 8.31 -10.04
C SER A 218 7.70 6.81 -9.94
N PHE A 219 7.54 6.19 -8.77
CA PHE A 219 7.94 4.78 -8.58
C PHE A 219 6.96 3.77 -9.18
N THR A 220 5.66 3.99 -9.01
CA THR A 220 4.65 3.07 -9.55
C THR A 220 4.58 3.15 -11.07
N LYS A 221 4.72 4.35 -11.64
CA LYS A 221 4.75 4.58 -13.09
C LYS A 221 6.02 4.00 -13.71
N VAL A 222 7.17 4.24 -13.11
CA VAL A 222 8.45 3.64 -13.52
C VAL A 222 8.35 2.11 -13.48
N ARG A 223 7.82 1.53 -12.40
CA ARG A 223 7.66 0.08 -12.28
C ARG A 223 6.67 -0.51 -13.29
N LYS A 224 5.60 0.22 -13.64
CA LYS A 224 4.63 -0.22 -14.67
C LYS A 224 5.25 -0.20 -16.06
N VAL A 225 5.96 0.86 -16.41
CA VAL A 225 6.70 0.99 -17.68
C VAL A 225 7.77 -0.09 -17.78
N GLN A 226 8.51 -0.33 -16.72
CA GLN A 226 9.55 -1.35 -16.66
C GLN A 226 9.00 -2.77 -16.76
N ARG A 227 7.87 -3.07 -16.12
CA ARG A 227 7.17 -4.37 -16.29
C ARG A 227 6.71 -4.57 -17.71
N ALA A 228 6.14 -3.53 -18.34
CA ALA A 228 5.73 -3.61 -19.74
C ALA A 228 6.93 -3.80 -20.70
N ARG A 229 8.09 -3.24 -20.34
CA ARG A 229 9.34 -3.39 -21.12
C ARG A 229 9.91 -4.80 -21.08
N VAL A 230 9.84 -5.46 -19.94
CA VAL A 230 10.45 -6.79 -19.72
C VAL A 230 9.51 -7.94 -20.07
N GLY A 231 8.20 -7.65 -20.23
CA GLY A 231 7.15 -8.70 -20.32
C GLY A 231 6.87 -9.36 -18.99
N GLU A 232 5.76 -10.13 -18.88
CA GLU A 232 5.41 -10.84 -17.65
C GLU A 232 5.79 -12.33 -17.75
N PRO A 233 5.91 -12.95 -16.57
CA PRO A 233 6.93 -12.79 -15.53
C PRO A 233 8.20 -13.51 -15.94
N TYR A 234 9.31 -12.82 -15.95
CA TYR A 234 10.61 -13.38 -16.31
C TYR A 234 11.24 -14.32 -15.28
N ALA A 235 10.71 -14.39 -14.06
CA ALA A 235 11.22 -15.29 -13.03
C ALA A 235 11.17 -16.76 -13.49
N VAL A 236 12.27 -17.50 -13.28
CA VAL A 236 12.34 -18.92 -13.64
C VAL A 236 11.25 -19.72 -12.91
N LYS A 237 10.64 -20.67 -13.62
CA LYS A 237 9.69 -21.60 -13.01
C LYS A 237 10.43 -22.65 -12.19
N PHE A 238 9.78 -23.19 -11.16
CA PHE A 238 10.30 -24.27 -10.35
C PHE A 238 10.23 -25.59 -11.15
N SER A 239 11.33 -25.97 -11.77
CA SER A 239 11.47 -27.18 -12.60
C SER A 239 12.01 -28.36 -11.80
N ALA A 240 11.90 -29.57 -12.33
CA ALA A 240 12.41 -30.78 -11.68
C ALA A 240 13.91 -30.70 -11.37
N ALA A 241 14.73 -30.24 -12.34
CA ALA A 241 16.18 -30.10 -12.16
C ALA A 241 16.52 -29.09 -11.04
N LEU A 242 15.89 -27.94 -11.06
CA LEU A 242 16.08 -26.88 -10.06
C LEU A 242 15.50 -27.30 -8.70
N SER A 243 14.41 -28.07 -8.70
CA SER A 243 13.77 -28.62 -7.49
C SER A 243 14.71 -29.55 -6.72
N ALA A 244 15.46 -30.41 -7.41
CA ALA A 244 16.42 -31.31 -6.77
C ALA A 244 17.52 -30.53 -6.04
N GLN A 245 18.15 -29.56 -6.72
CA GLN A 245 19.18 -28.69 -6.13
C GLN A 245 18.60 -27.84 -4.97
N TRP A 246 17.38 -27.35 -5.13
CA TRP A 246 16.70 -26.56 -4.11
C TRP A 246 16.38 -27.39 -2.87
N THR A 247 15.90 -28.61 -3.05
CA THR A 247 15.61 -29.54 -1.94
C THR A 247 16.89 -29.89 -1.16
N ASP A 248 18.01 -30.13 -1.87
CA ASP A 248 19.29 -30.35 -1.20
C ASP A 248 19.76 -29.12 -0.42
N LEU A 249 19.59 -27.92 -0.98
CA LEU A 249 19.82 -26.66 -0.27
C LEU A 249 18.95 -26.56 0.99
N LEU A 250 17.64 -26.85 0.89
CA LEU A 250 16.74 -26.83 2.03
C LEU A 250 17.18 -27.79 3.12
N ARG A 251 17.52 -29.03 2.75
CA ARG A 251 18.00 -30.04 3.70
C ARG A 251 19.31 -29.63 4.36
N LEU A 252 20.24 -28.99 3.61
CA LEU A 252 21.47 -28.43 4.19
C LEU A 252 21.17 -27.32 5.21
N LYS A 253 20.19 -26.45 4.90
CA LYS A 253 19.89 -25.28 5.73
C LYS A 253 18.95 -25.56 6.89
N THR A 254 18.12 -26.60 6.84
CA THR A 254 17.16 -26.95 7.89
C THR A 254 17.64 -28.01 8.87
N ASN A 255 18.59 -28.85 8.47
CA ASN A 255 19.15 -29.88 9.34
C ASN A 255 20.42 -29.38 10.07
N PRO A 256 20.36 -29.12 11.39
CA PRO A 256 21.50 -28.61 12.15
C PRO A 256 22.63 -29.65 12.35
N LEU A 257 22.33 -30.94 12.19
CA LEU A 257 23.27 -32.03 12.37
C LEU A 257 24.02 -32.39 11.10
N ARG A 258 23.62 -31.85 9.95
CA ARG A 258 24.28 -32.12 8.68
C ARG A 258 25.71 -31.50 8.63
N LYS A 259 26.68 -32.24 8.11
CA LYS A 259 28.05 -31.74 7.92
C LYS A 259 28.04 -30.42 7.13
N GLY A 260 28.75 -29.42 7.63
CA GLY A 260 28.75 -28.05 7.06
C GLY A 260 27.62 -27.14 7.56
N ALA A 261 26.63 -27.64 8.26
CA ALA A 261 25.63 -26.79 8.92
C ALA A 261 26.21 -26.13 10.18
N ARG A 262 25.99 -24.83 10.35
CA ARG A 262 26.34 -24.11 11.58
C ARG A 262 25.07 -23.49 12.16
N GLY A 263 24.92 -23.52 13.47
CA GLY A 263 23.68 -23.10 14.17
C GLY A 263 23.13 -21.72 13.76
N ARG A 264 24.00 -20.74 13.44
CA ARG A 264 23.61 -19.42 12.95
C ARG A 264 23.06 -19.41 11.52
N ASN A 265 23.29 -20.45 10.74
CA ASN A 265 22.87 -20.56 9.33
C ASN A 265 21.73 -21.55 9.16
N THR A 266 21.22 -22.13 10.24
CA THR A 266 20.11 -23.09 10.19
C THR A 266 18.80 -22.34 10.00
N TRP A 267 18.06 -22.72 8.98
CA TRP A 267 16.72 -22.18 8.72
C TRP A 267 15.69 -22.92 9.55
N ARG A 268 14.73 -22.17 10.04
CA ARG A 268 13.67 -22.71 10.84
C ARG A 268 12.57 -23.30 9.97
N VAL A 269 12.12 -24.48 10.33
CA VAL A 269 10.92 -25.11 9.79
C VAL A 269 9.75 -24.97 10.78
N LYS A 270 8.55 -25.02 10.25
CA LYS A 270 7.29 -25.00 11.02
C LYS A 270 6.36 -26.10 10.51
N PRO A 271 5.59 -26.74 11.38
CA PRO A 271 4.46 -27.55 10.96
C PRO A 271 3.47 -26.71 10.15
N VAL A 272 2.74 -27.33 9.23
CA VAL A 272 1.80 -26.67 8.32
C VAL A 272 0.73 -25.87 9.06
N ASP A 273 0.20 -26.42 10.13
CA ASP A 273 -0.82 -25.82 10.97
C ASP A 273 -0.37 -24.53 11.68
N ARG A 274 0.93 -24.32 11.85
CA ARG A 274 1.53 -23.10 12.42
C ARG A 274 1.95 -22.06 11.40
N VAL A 275 1.70 -22.30 10.10
CA VAL A 275 2.03 -21.36 9.03
C VAL A 275 0.86 -20.40 8.78
N GLY A 276 1.09 -19.10 8.99
CA GLY A 276 0.09 -18.04 8.75
C GLY A 276 0.10 -17.49 7.32
N SER A 277 0.84 -18.11 6.38
CA SER A 277 0.97 -17.66 4.99
C SER A 277 0.70 -18.79 4.02
N LEU A 278 0.42 -18.42 2.75
CA LEU A 278 0.27 -19.39 1.67
C LEU A 278 1.57 -20.20 1.49
N ILE A 279 1.45 -21.52 1.46
CA ILE A 279 2.58 -22.44 1.24
C ILE A 279 2.86 -22.51 -0.26
N GLN A 280 4.15 -22.43 -0.59
CA GLN A 280 4.66 -22.55 -1.96
C GLN A 280 5.52 -23.81 -2.08
N PRO A 281 5.61 -24.45 -3.26
CA PRO A 281 6.37 -25.67 -3.45
C PRO A 281 7.82 -25.57 -2.95
N TRP A 282 8.47 -24.47 -3.22
CA TRP A 282 9.87 -24.23 -2.79
C TRP A 282 10.05 -23.93 -1.29
N MET A 283 8.99 -23.95 -0.50
CA MET A 283 9.05 -23.80 0.95
C MET A 283 8.96 -25.12 1.69
N VAL A 284 8.62 -26.20 1.00
CA VAL A 284 8.37 -27.52 1.61
C VAL A 284 9.67 -28.34 1.64
N VAL A 285 9.95 -28.96 2.79
CA VAL A 285 11.06 -29.88 3.00
C VAL A 285 10.65 -30.92 4.06
N ASP A 286 10.75 -32.19 3.69
CA ASP A 286 10.46 -33.33 4.57
C ASP A 286 9.14 -33.15 5.39
N GLY A 287 8.06 -32.78 4.70
CA GLY A 287 6.71 -32.58 5.29
C GLY A 287 6.54 -31.33 6.14
N GLN A 288 7.54 -30.45 6.22
CA GLN A 288 7.50 -29.21 6.99
C GLN A 288 7.69 -27.98 6.08
N VAL A 289 7.33 -26.80 6.58
CA VAL A 289 7.41 -25.55 5.83
C VAL A 289 8.53 -24.67 6.35
N CYS A 290 9.40 -24.24 5.46
CA CYS A 290 10.47 -23.29 5.71
C CYS A 290 10.12 -21.91 5.14
N PRO A 291 9.60 -20.95 5.91
CA PRO A 291 9.22 -19.62 5.40
C PRO A 291 10.39 -18.81 4.86
N THR A 292 11.60 -19.04 5.38
CA THR A 292 12.84 -18.38 4.91
C THR A 292 13.14 -18.73 3.46
N ALA A 293 12.86 -19.96 3.05
CA ALA A 293 13.04 -20.44 1.68
C ALA A 293 12.30 -19.60 0.65
N GLY A 294 11.07 -19.14 0.99
CA GLY A 294 10.28 -18.30 0.10
C GLY A 294 10.94 -16.95 -0.23
N VAL A 295 11.67 -16.37 0.72
CA VAL A 295 12.39 -15.10 0.51
C VAL A 295 13.59 -15.34 -0.44
N HIS A 296 14.38 -16.40 -0.19
CA HIS A 296 15.54 -16.72 -1.01
C HIS A 296 15.13 -17.12 -2.42
N TRP A 297 14.11 -17.97 -2.56
CA TRP A 297 13.56 -18.36 -3.86
C TRP A 297 13.17 -17.14 -4.70
N HIS A 298 12.49 -16.19 -4.10
CA HIS A 298 12.05 -14.99 -4.82
C HIS A 298 13.22 -14.22 -5.46
N PHE A 299 14.36 -14.08 -4.76
CA PHE A 299 15.53 -13.43 -5.31
C PHE A 299 16.17 -14.25 -6.41
N PHE A 300 16.35 -15.55 -6.20
CA PHE A 300 17.05 -16.41 -7.15
C PHE A 300 16.25 -16.71 -8.39
N ALA A 301 14.95 -16.96 -8.26
CA ALA A 301 14.09 -17.14 -9.41
C ALA A 301 14.06 -15.88 -10.31
N SER A 302 14.11 -14.70 -9.72
CA SER A 302 14.22 -13.45 -10.48
C SER A 302 15.59 -13.30 -11.17
N TYR A 303 16.67 -13.69 -10.52
CA TYR A 303 18.00 -13.66 -11.12
C TYR A 303 18.14 -14.69 -12.25
N LEU A 304 17.80 -15.94 -12.00
CA LEU A 304 17.88 -17.01 -13.00
C LEU A 304 16.99 -16.75 -14.21
N GLY A 305 15.79 -16.20 -13.99
CA GLY A 305 14.91 -15.79 -15.09
C GLY A 305 15.44 -14.60 -15.88
N TRP A 306 16.15 -13.65 -15.23
CA TRP A 306 16.81 -12.55 -15.92
C TRP A 306 17.91 -13.04 -16.89
N LEU A 307 18.61 -14.09 -16.54
CA LEU A 307 19.64 -14.69 -17.42
C LEU A 307 19.09 -15.08 -18.80
N SER A 308 17.81 -15.47 -18.87
CA SER A 308 17.15 -15.85 -20.14
C SER A 308 16.54 -14.68 -20.92
N LEU A 309 16.52 -13.48 -20.36
CA LEU A 309 16.01 -12.31 -21.09
C LEU A 309 16.92 -11.99 -22.29
N ALA A 310 16.28 -11.68 -23.43
CA ALA A 310 17.00 -11.26 -24.62
C ALA A 310 17.73 -9.91 -24.39
N ARG A 311 18.84 -9.71 -25.09
CA ARG A 311 19.53 -8.42 -25.11
C ARG A 311 18.60 -7.31 -25.62
N PRO A 312 18.66 -6.09 -25.11
CA PRO A 312 19.62 -5.58 -24.11
C PRO A 312 19.20 -5.78 -22.64
N GLU A 313 18.08 -6.43 -22.34
CA GLU A 313 17.55 -6.54 -20.98
C GLU A 313 18.28 -7.58 -20.13
N GLY A 314 18.74 -8.65 -20.73
CA GLY A 314 19.51 -9.71 -20.08
C GLY A 314 20.57 -10.30 -21.01
N PRO A 315 21.33 -11.30 -20.56
CA PRO A 315 22.41 -11.89 -21.35
C PRO A 315 21.94 -12.79 -22.50
N GLY A 316 20.66 -13.24 -22.51
CA GLY A 316 20.12 -14.12 -23.55
C GLY A 316 20.54 -15.57 -23.45
N ILE A 317 20.82 -16.06 -22.23
CA ILE A 317 21.19 -17.46 -21.98
C ILE A 317 19.95 -18.35 -22.26
N SER A 318 20.17 -19.51 -22.87
CA SER A 318 19.10 -20.47 -23.10
C SER A 318 18.33 -20.78 -21.82
N SER A 319 17.00 -20.80 -21.89
CA SER A 319 16.18 -21.12 -20.71
C SER A 319 16.47 -22.51 -20.14
N ALA A 320 16.95 -23.45 -20.96
CA ALA A 320 17.39 -24.77 -20.49
C ALA A 320 18.61 -24.68 -19.56
N ASP A 321 19.54 -23.79 -19.87
CA ASP A 321 20.81 -23.64 -19.13
C ASP A 321 20.65 -22.81 -17.86
N THR A 322 19.53 -22.07 -17.68
CA THR A 322 19.31 -21.22 -16.49
C THR A 322 18.76 -21.99 -15.28
N HIS A 323 18.48 -23.29 -15.41
CA HIS A 323 17.85 -24.10 -14.37
C HIS A 323 18.86 -24.72 -13.37
N THR A 324 19.85 -23.95 -12.98
CA THR A 324 20.82 -24.35 -11.95
C THR A 324 21.16 -23.21 -11.01
N LEU A 325 21.39 -23.54 -9.72
CA LEU A 325 21.87 -22.59 -8.72
C LEU A 325 23.34 -22.24 -8.90
N ALA A 326 24.11 -22.99 -9.71
CA ALA A 326 25.50 -22.73 -9.98
C ALA A 326 25.78 -21.34 -10.59
N TRP A 327 24.82 -20.77 -11.32
CA TRP A 327 24.89 -19.39 -11.83
C TRP A 327 25.13 -18.32 -10.75
N LEU A 328 24.79 -18.62 -9.49
CA LEU A 328 25.10 -17.73 -8.36
C LEU A 328 26.60 -17.65 -8.06
N ALA A 329 27.40 -18.56 -8.61
CA ALA A 329 28.85 -18.53 -8.51
C ALA A 329 29.52 -17.73 -9.65
N ASP A 330 28.77 -17.24 -10.63
CA ASP A 330 29.25 -16.34 -11.66
C ASP A 330 29.14 -14.87 -11.18
N PRO A 331 30.25 -14.27 -10.72
CA PRO A 331 30.21 -12.93 -10.16
C PRO A 331 29.88 -11.86 -11.23
N GLU A 332 30.25 -12.05 -12.49
CA GLU A 332 29.99 -11.10 -13.57
C GLU A 332 28.50 -11.03 -13.86
N GLN A 333 27.82 -12.17 -13.96
CA GLN A 333 26.37 -12.20 -14.19
C GLN A 333 25.60 -11.68 -12.98
N VAL A 334 26.03 -12.02 -11.76
CA VAL A 334 25.38 -11.51 -10.54
C VAL A 334 25.53 -9.98 -10.41
N ILE A 335 26.70 -9.43 -10.72
CA ILE A 335 26.96 -7.99 -10.73
C ILE A 335 26.13 -7.31 -11.83
N SER A 336 26.11 -7.86 -13.04
CA SER A 336 25.32 -7.35 -14.16
C SER A 336 23.84 -7.30 -13.81
N TYR A 337 23.30 -8.34 -13.18
CA TYR A 337 21.94 -8.34 -12.67
C TYR A 337 21.71 -7.29 -11.58
N ALA A 338 22.65 -7.14 -10.65
CA ALA A 338 22.55 -6.10 -9.61
C ALA A 338 22.51 -4.69 -10.22
N MET A 339 23.38 -4.42 -11.22
CA MET A 339 23.39 -3.16 -11.96
C MET A 339 22.08 -2.95 -12.73
N TRP A 340 21.58 -3.96 -13.43
CA TRP A 340 20.29 -3.91 -14.09
C TRP A 340 19.14 -3.61 -13.10
N ARG A 341 19.16 -4.20 -11.90
CA ARG A 341 18.19 -3.92 -10.83
C ARG A 341 18.29 -2.49 -10.31
N ILE A 342 19.50 -1.94 -10.21
CA ILE A 342 19.75 -0.56 -9.81
C ILE A 342 19.17 0.39 -10.87
N ASP A 343 19.46 0.17 -12.14
CA ASP A 343 18.89 0.95 -13.25
C ASP A 343 17.37 0.84 -13.31
N PHE A 344 16.86 -0.38 -13.17
CA PHE A 344 15.43 -0.65 -13.11
C PHE A 344 14.72 0.05 -11.93
N SER A 345 15.42 0.37 -10.86
CA SER A 345 14.89 1.11 -9.71
C SER A 345 15.12 2.63 -9.78
N GLY A 346 15.56 3.16 -10.93
CA GLY A 346 15.85 4.56 -11.13
C GLY A 346 17.18 4.97 -10.52
N LYS A 347 18.23 4.19 -10.78
CA LYS A 347 19.62 4.41 -10.35
C LYS A 347 19.77 4.51 -8.83
N LYS A 348 19.11 3.59 -8.10
CA LYS A 348 19.14 3.55 -6.63
C LYS A 348 19.59 2.19 -6.13
N PHE A 349 20.67 2.18 -5.36
CA PHE A 349 21.10 0.98 -4.64
C PHE A 349 20.20 0.77 -3.42
N HIS A 350 19.15 -0.05 -3.59
CA HIS A 350 18.17 -0.30 -2.53
C HIS A 350 18.46 -1.61 -1.78
N ASN A 351 17.94 -1.68 -0.55
CA ASN A 351 18.19 -2.81 0.35
C ASN A 351 17.86 -4.19 -0.25
N GLY A 352 16.92 -4.29 -1.19
CA GLY A 352 16.62 -5.56 -1.87
C GLY A 352 17.80 -6.09 -2.71
N VAL A 353 18.55 -5.23 -3.40
CA VAL A 353 19.78 -5.62 -4.13
C VAL A 353 20.87 -5.97 -3.14
N ASN A 354 21.07 -5.14 -2.10
CA ASN A 354 22.07 -5.41 -1.06
C ASN A 354 21.85 -6.77 -0.37
N VAL A 355 20.61 -7.07 0.02
CA VAL A 355 20.26 -8.37 0.62
C VAL A 355 20.51 -9.52 -0.35
N MET A 356 20.14 -9.37 -1.63
CA MET A 356 20.39 -10.40 -2.65
C MET A 356 21.87 -10.69 -2.76
N LEU A 357 22.75 -9.69 -2.86
CA LEU A 357 24.20 -9.88 -2.90
C LEU A 357 24.70 -10.58 -1.64
N GLN A 358 24.28 -10.18 -0.46
CA GLN A 358 24.63 -10.84 0.81
C GLN A 358 24.18 -12.30 0.86
N LEU A 359 23.02 -12.63 0.27
CA LEU A 359 22.55 -14.01 0.19
C LEU A 359 23.44 -14.84 -0.73
N VAL A 360 23.82 -14.33 -1.90
CA VAL A 360 24.76 -15.00 -2.81
C VAL A 360 26.11 -15.19 -2.12
N GLU A 361 26.69 -14.14 -1.51
CA GLU A 361 27.92 -14.25 -0.71
C GLU A 361 27.85 -15.37 0.36
N SER A 362 26.66 -15.57 0.95
CA SER A 362 26.47 -16.60 1.98
C SER A 362 26.52 -18.03 1.41
N TYR A 363 26.14 -18.21 0.14
CA TYR A 363 26.19 -19.52 -0.53
C TYR A 363 27.59 -19.87 -1.05
N LEU A 364 28.43 -18.88 -1.26
CA LEU A 364 29.84 -19.03 -1.66
C LEU A 364 30.79 -19.10 -0.46
N ARG A 365 30.28 -19.04 0.77
CA ARG A 365 31.12 -18.93 1.97
C ARG A 365 31.97 -20.18 2.22
N PRO A 366 33.28 -20.05 2.45
CA PRO A 366 34.13 -21.17 2.80
C PRO A 366 33.59 -22.02 3.96
N GLY A 367 33.65 -23.32 3.82
CA GLY A 367 33.31 -24.34 4.82
C GLY A 367 31.81 -24.48 5.14
N SER A 368 30.92 -23.55 4.67
CA SER A 368 29.50 -23.58 5.04
C SER A 368 28.53 -23.11 3.94
N GLY A 369 29.04 -22.56 2.85
CA GLY A 369 28.25 -22.14 1.70
C GLY A 369 27.73 -23.34 0.92
N PHE A 370 26.49 -23.29 0.45
CA PHE A 370 25.89 -24.38 -0.32
C PHE A 370 26.71 -24.70 -1.58
N LEU A 371 27.03 -23.68 -2.37
CA LEU A 371 27.81 -23.84 -3.61
C LEU A 371 29.25 -24.29 -3.32
N TRP A 372 29.87 -23.72 -2.29
CA TRP A 372 31.21 -24.12 -1.87
C TRP A 372 31.29 -25.62 -1.50
N LEU A 373 30.20 -26.20 -0.96
CA LEU A 373 30.08 -27.62 -0.60
C LEU A 373 29.61 -28.51 -1.76
N ARG A 374 29.33 -27.96 -2.95
CA ARG A 374 28.76 -28.68 -4.10
C ARG A 374 29.58 -28.43 -5.37
N PRO A 375 30.80 -28.95 -5.47
CA PRO A 375 31.66 -28.77 -6.65
C PRO A 375 31.06 -29.36 -7.92
N GLU A 376 30.22 -30.40 -7.80
CA GLU A 376 29.54 -31.08 -8.90
C GLU A 376 28.60 -30.14 -9.68
N LEU A 377 28.11 -29.09 -9.06
CA LEU A 377 27.24 -28.12 -9.72
C LEU A 377 27.95 -27.26 -10.78
N ARG A 378 29.30 -27.22 -10.75
CA ARG A 378 30.10 -26.51 -11.75
C ARG A 378 29.76 -26.97 -13.16
N ALA A 379 29.67 -28.27 -13.36
CA ALA A 379 29.39 -28.89 -14.67
C ALA A 379 28.02 -28.51 -15.26
N THR A 380 27.12 -27.92 -14.44
CA THR A 380 25.80 -27.53 -14.88
C THR A 380 25.76 -26.11 -15.52
N VAL A 381 26.88 -25.38 -15.56
CA VAL A 381 27.03 -24.08 -16.19
C VAL A 381 28.00 -24.17 -17.36
N PRO A 382 27.56 -23.96 -18.61
CA PRO A 382 28.40 -24.13 -19.80
C PRO A 382 29.71 -23.31 -19.77
N SER A 383 29.64 -22.05 -19.37
CA SER A 383 30.81 -21.15 -19.30
C SER A 383 31.83 -21.55 -18.23
N MET A 384 31.41 -22.29 -17.22
CA MET A 384 32.28 -22.75 -16.14
C MET A 384 32.86 -24.15 -16.41
N SER A 385 32.23 -24.94 -17.28
CA SER A 385 32.73 -26.25 -17.69
C SER A 385 33.94 -26.13 -18.62
N LEU A 386 33.97 -25.13 -19.51
CA LEU A 386 35.06 -24.90 -20.45
C LEU A 386 36.41 -24.60 -19.78
N VAL A 387 36.40 -24.01 -18.59
CA VAL A 387 37.64 -23.78 -17.79
C VAL A 387 38.17 -25.07 -17.15
N ALA A 388 37.38 -26.15 -17.15
CA ALA A 388 37.77 -27.44 -16.58
C ALA A 388 38.70 -28.25 -17.48
N ASP A 389 38.63 -28.05 -18.80
CA ASP A 389 39.46 -28.83 -19.77
C ASP A 389 40.96 -28.51 -19.71
N GLU A 390 41.34 -27.38 -19.09
CA GLU A 390 42.75 -27.03 -18.87
C GLU A 390 43.34 -27.65 -17.59
N ALA A 391 42.53 -28.19 -16.67
CA ALA A 391 42.96 -28.82 -15.44
C ALA A 391 42.73 -30.33 -15.49
N HIS A 392 43.55 -31.06 -16.20
CA HIS A 392 43.63 -32.53 -16.11
C HIS A 392 44.09 -32.91 -14.71
N GLY A 393 43.16 -32.99 -13.76
CA GLY A 393 43.43 -33.20 -12.36
C GLY A 393 42.46 -34.18 -11.69
N SER A 394 42.93 -34.84 -10.65
CA SER A 394 42.09 -35.69 -9.80
C SER A 394 40.86 -34.94 -9.26
N GLU A 395 39.81 -35.66 -8.87
CA GLU A 395 38.60 -35.12 -8.21
C GLU A 395 38.92 -34.15 -7.05
N HIS A 396 40.01 -34.34 -6.35
CA HIS A 396 40.54 -33.45 -5.32
C HIS A 396 40.98 -32.09 -5.89
N SER A 397 41.59 -32.05 -7.06
CA SER A 397 42.02 -30.83 -7.75
C SER A 397 40.83 -30.02 -8.24
N GLU A 398 39.83 -30.67 -8.81
CA GLU A 398 38.58 -30.00 -9.28
C GLU A 398 37.80 -29.38 -8.13
N LYS A 399 37.67 -30.10 -7.02
CA LYS A 399 37.03 -29.56 -5.81
C LYS A 399 37.76 -28.36 -5.25
N ALA A 400 39.10 -28.41 -5.17
CA ALA A 400 39.91 -27.30 -4.69
C ALA A 400 39.81 -26.09 -5.62
N ALA A 401 39.83 -26.31 -6.95
CA ALA A 401 39.65 -25.27 -7.94
C ALA A 401 38.27 -24.59 -7.83
N TRP A 402 37.20 -25.36 -7.68
CA TRP A 402 35.84 -24.82 -7.46
C TRP A 402 35.76 -24.02 -6.16
N GLN A 403 36.31 -24.52 -5.08
CA GLN A 403 36.31 -23.82 -3.79
C GLN A 403 37.04 -22.49 -3.86
N LYS A 404 38.21 -22.46 -4.53
CA LYS A 404 38.97 -21.23 -4.80
C LYS A 404 38.15 -20.26 -5.66
N HIS A 405 37.46 -20.75 -6.69
CA HIS A 405 36.54 -19.93 -7.51
C HIS A 405 35.44 -19.32 -6.65
N CYS A 406 34.78 -20.07 -5.79
CA CYS A 406 33.76 -19.55 -4.87
C CYS A 406 34.30 -18.45 -3.94
N GLU A 407 35.54 -18.58 -3.47
CA GLU A 407 36.17 -17.55 -2.62
C GLU A 407 36.47 -16.28 -3.40
N ILE A 408 36.98 -16.40 -4.63
CA ILE A 408 37.22 -15.24 -5.51
C ILE A 408 35.89 -14.54 -5.84
N ALA A 409 34.89 -15.27 -6.32
CA ALA A 409 33.58 -14.76 -6.63
C ALA A 409 32.94 -14.04 -5.42
N ARG A 410 33.01 -14.66 -4.25
CA ARG A 410 32.49 -14.05 -3.01
C ARG A 410 33.21 -12.74 -2.67
N ARG A 411 34.53 -12.64 -2.87
CA ARG A 411 35.32 -11.43 -2.63
C ARG A 411 34.88 -10.33 -3.60
N GLN A 412 34.81 -10.64 -4.90
CA GLN A 412 34.35 -9.67 -5.93
C GLN A 412 32.96 -9.14 -5.66
N LEU A 413 32.01 -9.99 -5.28
CA LEU A 413 30.64 -9.57 -4.94
C LEU A 413 30.59 -8.68 -3.70
N ARG A 414 31.42 -8.95 -2.71
CA ARG A 414 31.53 -8.12 -1.50
C ARG A 414 32.12 -6.75 -1.85
N GLU A 415 33.23 -6.71 -2.57
CA GLU A 415 33.88 -5.46 -3.00
C GLU A 415 32.91 -4.59 -3.82
N PHE A 416 32.21 -5.20 -4.78
CA PHE A 416 31.18 -4.51 -5.55
C PHE A 416 30.09 -3.94 -4.65
N ARG A 417 29.56 -4.73 -3.71
CA ARG A 417 28.48 -4.32 -2.81
C ARG A 417 28.89 -3.16 -1.91
N GLU A 418 30.09 -3.24 -1.32
CA GLU A 418 30.63 -2.21 -0.44
C GLU A 418 30.91 -0.92 -1.22
N LYS A 419 31.63 -1.00 -2.33
CA LYS A 419 31.90 0.14 -3.21
C LYS A 419 30.62 0.79 -3.72
N THR A 420 29.60 0.02 -4.07
CA THR A 420 28.33 0.54 -4.53
C THR A 420 27.58 1.24 -3.39
N ALA A 421 27.62 0.69 -2.17
CA ALA A 421 27.02 1.32 -1.00
C ALA A 421 27.67 2.66 -0.65
N ASP A 422 29.00 2.73 -0.73
CA ASP A 422 29.77 3.95 -0.47
C ASP A 422 29.54 5.02 -1.54
N THR A 423 29.49 4.62 -2.82
CA THR A 423 29.35 5.56 -3.94
C THR A 423 27.93 6.07 -4.13
N MET A 424 26.91 5.21 -4.01
CA MET A 424 25.51 5.56 -4.31
C MET A 424 24.67 5.79 -3.05
N GLY A 425 25.16 5.46 -1.87
CA GLY A 425 24.42 5.40 -0.64
C GLY A 425 23.40 4.26 -0.63
N LEU A 426 23.38 3.47 0.42
CA LEU A 426 22.39 2.41 0.59
C LEU A 426 21.05 3.02 0.97
N ARG A 427 20.06 2.91 0.09
CA ARG A 427 18.68 3.22 0.45
C ARG A 427 18.06 2.04 1.19
N LEU A 428 17.99 2.17 2.49
CA LEU A 428 17.14 1.33 3.31
C LEU A 428 15.68 1.46 2.82
N SER A 429 14.82 0.53 3.21
CA SER A 429 13.40 0.53 2.85
C SER A 429 12.77 1.90 3.12
N ARG A 430 11.63 2.19 2.45
CA ARG A 430 10.81 3.40 2.72
C ARG A 430 10.72 3.63 4.23
N ASP A 431 10.83 4.88 4.62
CA ASP A 431 10.54 5.28 5.99
C ASP A 431 9.19 4.66 6.41
N PRO A 432 9.17 3.78 7.41
CA PRO A 432 7.93 3.16 7.88
C PRO A 432 6.93 4.21 8.38
N THR A 433 7.41 5.39 8.81
CA THR A 433 6.60 6.49 9.31
C THR A 433 5.89 7.27 8.21
N GLU A 434 6.39 7.27 6.97
CA GLU A 434 5.78 7.99 5.85
C GLU A 434 4.28 7.64 5.67
N ARG A 435 3.93 6.37 5.85
CA ARG A 435 2.53 5.92 5.75
C ARG A 435 1.72 6.19 7.00
N LEU A 436 2.38 6.43 8.10
CA LEU A 436 1.78 6.70 9.40
C LEU A 436 1.72 8.19 9.69
N ALA A 437 2.25 9.04 8.82
CA ALA A 437 2.36 10.48 9.03
C ALA A 437 1.03 11.13 9.44
N ALA A 438 -0.09 10.72 8.80
CA ALA A 438 -1.42 11.21 9.14
C ALA A 438 -1.87 10.91 10.58
N VAL A 439 -1.24 9.92 11.24
CA VAL A 439 -1.53 9.55 12.63
C VAL A 439 -0.42 10.04 13.55
N LEU A 440 0.85 9.87 13.17
CA LEU A 440 1.99 10.22 14.01
C LEU A 440 2.22 11.74 14.14
N HIS A 441 1.64 12.57 13.26
CA HIS A 441 1.67 14.02 13.41
C HIS A 441 0.69 14.54 14.47
N ASP A 442 -0.30 13.72 14.87
CA ASP A 442 -1.17 14.06 15.98
C ASP A 442 -0.38 14.04 17.30
N GLU A 443 -0.75 14.88 18.24
CA GLU A 443 -0.15 14.91 19.58
C GLU A 443 -0.37 13.58 20.32
N PHE A 444 -1.55 13.00 20.13
CA PHE A 444 -1.97 11.73 20.72
C PHE A 444 -2.27 10.68 19.63
N PRO A 445 -1.25 10.02 19.07
CA PRO A 445 -1.43 9.05 17.98
C PRO A 445 -2.39 7.91 18.33
N LEU A 446 -2.42 7.47 19.59
CA LEU A 446 -3.32 6.41 20.05
C LEU A 446 -4.79 6.87 19.98
N LYS A 447 -5.09 8.13 20.28
CA LYS A 447 -6.43 8.70 20.14
C LYS A 447 -6.94 8.57 18.71
N LYS A 448 -6.09 8.88 17.72
CA LYS A 448 -6.44 8.71 16.28
C LYS A 448 -6.73 7.25 15.92
N LEU A 449 -6.04 6.32 16.55
CA LEU A 449 -6.27 4.89 16.34
C LEU A 449 -7.63 4.45 16.93
N VAL A 450 -7.97 4.96 18.12
CA VAL A 450 -9.27 4.71 18.77
C VAL A 450 -10.40 5.32 17.95
N GLU A 451 -10.30 6.58 17.53
CA GLU A 451 -11.27 7.25 16.66
C GLU A 451 -11.53 6.47 15.36
N PHE A 452 -10.46 5.88 14.79
CA PHE A 452 -10.57 5.01 13.61
C PHE A 452 -11.43 3.77 13.93
N ILE A 453 -11.18 3.10 15.05
CA ILE A 453 -11.90 1.89 15.45
C ILE A 453 -13.38 2.23 15.70
N GLU A 454 -13.68 3.27 16.43
CA GLU A 454 -15.06 3.72 16.69
C GLU A 454 -15.80 4.13 15.40
N THR A 455 -15.08 4.73 14.45
CA THR A 455 -15.67 5.08 13.15
C THR A 455 -15.98 3.82 12.33
N LEU A 456 -15.11 2.81 12.41
CA LEU A 456 -15.36 1.50 11.79
C LEU A 456 -16.57 0.81 12.45
N GLU A 457 -16.71 0.88 13.77
CA GLU A 457 -17.85 0.31 14.50
C GLU A 457 -19.17 0.95 14.10
N ARG A 458 -19.20 2.28 13.99
CA ARG A 458 -20.40 3.02 13.53
C ARG A 458 -20.74 2.79 12.06
N SER A 459 -19.83 2.23 11.28
CA SER A 459 -20.01 1.96 9.85
C SER A 459 -20.58 0.58 9.55
N ALA A 460 -21.35 -0.01 10.46
CA ALA A 460 -21.96 -1.33 10.28
C ALA A 460 -22.78 -1.39 8.98
N PRO A 461 -22.54 -2.37 8.11
CA PRO A 461 -23.41 -2.60 6.97
C PRO A 461 -24.76 -3.15 7.45
N PRO A 462 -25.85 -2.99 6.67
CA PRO A 462 -27.14 -3.58 7.00
C PRO A 462 -27.02 -5.09 7.24
N PRO A 463 -27.66 -5.67 8.28
CA PRO A 463 -27.63 -7.13 8.53
C PRO A 463 -28.14 -7.98 7.35
N ALA A 464 -29.03 -7.44 6.52
CA ALA A 464 -29.47 -8.08 5.28
C ALA A 464 -28.32 -8.37 4.31
N HIS A 465 -27.22 -7.62 4.37
CA HIS A 465 -25.99 -7.91 3.65
C HIS A 465 -25.09 -8.83 4.51
N HIS A 466 -25.61 -9.99 4.84
CA HIS A 466 -25.05 -10.91 5.84
C HIS A 466 -23.54 -11.12 5.73
N ARG A 467 -23.01 -11.33 4.53
CA ARG A 467 -21.58 -11.53 4.30
C ARG A 467 -20.73 -10.31 4.65
N ASP A 468 -21.18 -9.11 4.24
CA ASP A 468 -20.46 -7.87 4.53
C ASP A 468 -20.54 -7.55 6.03
N TYR A 469 -21.66 -7.89 6.67
CA TYR A 469 -21.88 -7.76 8.10
C TYR A 469 -20.94 -8.67 8.90
N CYS A 470 -20.84 -9.95 8.53
CA CYS A 470 -19.89 -10.89 9.16
C CYS A 470 -18.44 -10.43 8.97
N ALA A 471 -18.07 -9.97 7.76
CA ALA A 471 -16.74 -9.42 7.50
C ALA A 471 -16.46 -8.15 8.32
N TRP A 472 -17.47 -7.32 8.57
CA TRP A 472 -17.35 -6.11 9.40
C TRP A 472 -17.13 -6.46 10.87
N ILE A 473 -17.90 -7.39 11.48
CA ILE A 473 -17.67 -7.85 12.86
C ILE A 473 -16.23 -8.37 13.01
N ARG A 474 -15.78 -9.23 12.09
CA ARG A 474 -14.39 -9.72 12.05
C ARG A 474 -13.38 -8.60 12.04
N ASP A 475 -13.58 -7.60 11.19
CA ASP A 475 -12.65 -6.49 11.01
C ASP A 475 -12.56 -5.60 12.26
N VAL A 476 -13.69 -5.33 12.90
CA VAL A 476 -13.73 -4.60 14.19
C VAL A 476 -13.02 -5.39 15.27
N THR A 477 -13.35 -6.68 15.42
CA THR A 477 -12.70 -7.58 16.39
C THR A 477 -11.18 -7.60 16.20
N LEU A 478 -10.72 -7.71 14.96
CA LEU A 478 -9.30 -7.68 14.61
C LEU A 478 -8.64 -6.36 15.00
N CYS A 479 -9.26 -5.21 14.66
CA CYS A 479 -8.72 -3.89 14.97
C CYS A 479 -8.61 -3.65 16.49
N ARG A 480 -9.65 -4.01 17.25
CA ARG A 480 -9.63 -3.91 18.71
C ARG A 480 -8.56 -4.82 19.33
N LEU A 481 -8.47 -6.05 18.88
CA LEU A 481 -7.44 -6.98 19.36
C LEU A 481 -6.02 -6.52 19.00
N MET A 482 -5.81 -5.91 17.83
CA MET A 482 -4.53 -5.31 17.45
C MET A 482 -4.17 -4.07 18.29
N ALA A 483 -5.15 -3.28 18.70
CA ALA A 483 -4.94 -2.11 19.54
C ALA A 483 -4.60 -2.52 20.99
N SER A 484 -5.28 -3.54 21.52
CA SER A 484 -5.03 -4.05 22.87
C SER A 484 -3.75 -4.90 22.94
N ASN A 485 -3.50 -5.73 21.95
CA ASN A 485 -2.37 -6.67 21.89
C ASN A 485 -1.59 -6.49 20.57
N PRO A 486 -0.60 -5.61 20.50
CA PRO A 486 0.07 -5.23 19.25
C PRO A 486 1.04 -6.31 18.74
N LEU A 487 0.52 -7.49 18.43
CA LEU A 487 1.25 -8.61 17.85
C LEU A 487 1.51 -8.40 16.34
N ARG A 488 2.36 -9.23 15.76
CA ARG A 488 2.63 -9.21 14.30
C ARG A 488 1.50 -9.90 13.53
N ALA A 489 1.28 -9.55 12.27
CA ALA A 489 0.24 -10.13 11.41
C ALA A 489 0.24 -11.67 11.39
N GLY A 490 1.43 -12.28 11.49
CA GLY A 490 1.58 -13.73 11.54
C GLY A 490 0.92 -14.39 12.73
N GLN A 491 0.95 -13.76 13.92
CA GLN A 491 0.29 -14.28 15.12
C GLN A 491 -1.24 -14.23 14.97
N PHE A 492 -1.80 -13.13 14.44
CA PHE A 492 -3.25 -13.05 14.18
C PHE A 492 -3.72 -14.06 13.13
N ALA A 493 -2.92 -14.28 12.08
CA ALA A 493 -3.22 -15.31 11.09
C ALA A 493 -3.09 -16.74 11.62
N ALA A 494 -2.21 -16.94 12.60
CA ALA A 494 -1.99 -18.24 13.24
C ALA A 494 -2.85 -18.44 14.48
N LEU A 495 -3.57 -17.43 14.96
CA LEU A 495 -4.40 -17.48 16.17
C LEU A 495 -5.46 -18.58 16.04
N THR A 496 -5.55 -19.43 17.05
CA THR A 496 -6.51 -20.54 17.12
C THR A 496 -7.48 -20.39 18.29
N PHE A 497 -8.71 -20.82 18.08
CA PHE A 497 -9.72 -20.92 19.12
C PHE A 497 -10.34 -22.30 19.02
N LYS A 498 -10.26 -23.10 20.09
CA LYS A 498 -10.81 -24.45 20.16
C LYS A 498 -11.88 -24.52 21.22
N PRO A 499 -12.96 -25.27 20.99
CA PRO A 499 -13.87 -25.64 22.06
C PRO A 499 -13.09 -26.36 23.17
N GLY A 500 -13.33 -25.99 24.41
CA GLY A 500 -12.60 -26.58 25.56
C GLY A 500 -11.25 -25.89 25.91
N GLY A 501 -10.88 -24.76 25.24
CA GLY A 501 -9.84 -23.85 25.71
C GLY A 501 -8.40 -24.25 25.42
N SER A 502 -8.13 -25.03 24.38
CA SER A 502 -6.76 -25.49 24.03
C SER A 502 -6.08 -24.71 22.88
N GLY A 503 -6.68 -23.62 22.39
CA GLY A 503 -6.09 -22.77 21.35
C GLY A 503 -5.13 -21.72 21.91
N ASN A 504 -4.67 -20.82 21.03
CA ASN A 504 -3.89 -19.64 21.43
C ASN A 504 -4.75 -18.56 22.08
N LEU A 505 -6.05 -18.49 21.74
CA LEU A 505 -7.05 -17.68 22.40
C LEU A 505 -7.87 -18.60 23.32
N LEU A 506 -7.76 -18.35 24.62
CA LEU A 506 -8.40 -19.15 25.66
C LEU A 506 -9.53 -18.34 26.26
N ARG A 507 -10.71 -18.95 26.46
CA ARG A 507 -11.77 -18.39 27.29
C ARG A 507 -11.49 -18.82 28.74
N VAL A 508 -11.14 -17.88 29.61
CA VAL A 508 -10.81 -18.14 31.02
C VAL A 508 -11.98 -17.85 31.98
N GLY A 509 -13.07 -17.33 31.47
CA GLY A 509 -14.32 -17.08 32.19
C GLY A 509 -15.33 -16.33 31.30
N PRO A 510 -16.54 -16.07 31.78
CA PRO A 510 -17.51 -15.25 31.06
C PRO A 510 -16.94 -13.88 30.72
N GLY A 511 -16.91 -13.51 29.43
CA GLY A 511 -16.36 -12.25 28.96
C GLY A 511 -14.86 -12.04 29.23
N ARG A 512 -14.12 -13.10 29.54
CA ARG A 512 -12.68 -13.03 29.82
C ARG A 512 -11.90 -13.94 28.90
N TYR A 513 -10.90 -13.36 28.22
CA TYR A 513 -10.05 -14.06 27.29
C TYR A 513 -8.57 -13.87 27.60
N ARG A 514 -7.76 -14.86 27.24
CA ARG A 514 -6.31 -14.85 27.38
C ARG A 514 -5.65 -15.27 26.07
N LEU A 515 -4.59 -14.56 25.69
CA LEU A 515 -3.71 -14.96 24.59
C LEU A 515 -2.51 -15.73 25.15
N ARG A 516 -2.19 -16.85 24.51
CA ARG A 516 -1.03 -17.68 24.85
C ARG A 516 -0.33 -18.11 23.57
N PHE A 517 0.96 -17.73 23.45
CA PHE A 517 1.82 -18.18 22.36
C PHE A 517 3.14 -18.70 22.92
N ASP A 518 3.62 -19.81 22.36
CA ASP A 518 4.95 -20.32 22.67
C ASP A 518 6.05 -19.49 22.03
N PRO A 519 7.30 -19.49 22.57
CA PRO A 519 8.43 -18.83 21.94
C PRO A 519 8.59 -19.20 20.47
N SER A 520 8.31 -20.47 20.14
CA SER A 520 8.38 -21.00 18.78
C SER A 520 7.41 -20.35 17.81
N ASP A 521 6.38 -19.65 18.22
CA ASP A 521 5.46 -18.92 17.34
C ASP A 521 6.04 -17.57 16.90
N PHE A 522 7.05 -17.07 17.57
CA PHE A 522 7.67 -15.78 17.27
C PHE A 522 8.89 -15.90 16.35
N LYS A 523 9.10 -14.86 15.52
CA LYS A 523 10.28 -14.77 14.66
C LYS A 523 11.58 -14.61 15.45
N ASN A 524 11.50 -13.98 16.64
CA ASN A 524 12.61 -13.64 17.51
C ASN A 524 12.69 -14.53 18.77
N GLU A 525 12.31 -15.80 18.65
CA GLU A 525 12.36 -16.84 19.69
C GLU A 525 13.70 -16.91 20.44
N LYS A 526 14.81 -16.79 19.68
CA LYS A 526 16.18 -16.76 20.28
C LYS A 526 16.54 -15.35 20.73
N GLY A 527 15.79 -14.77 21.62
CA GLY A 527 16.06 -13.41 22.09
C GLY A 527 14.93 -12.84 22.92
N ALA A 528 14.27 -11.77 22.45
CA ALA A 528 13.21 -11.11 23.22
C ALA A 528 11.94 -11.96 23.43
N ALA A 529 11.72 -12.97 22.61
CA ALA A 529 10.60 -13.89 22.70
C ALA A 529 11.04 -15.29 23.14
N ASP A 530 12.00 -15.38 24.05
CA ASP A 530 12.47 -16.64 24.63
C ASP A 530 11.51 -17.20 25.69
N LYS A 531 10.57 -16.38 26.16
CA LYS A 531 9.52 -16.76 27.11
C LYS A 531 8.16 -16.83 26.42
N PRO A 532 7.22 -17.65 26.92
CA PRO A 532 5.84 -17.66 26.45
C PRO A 532 5.23 -16.25 26.58
N TYR A 533 4.43 -15.88 25.59
CA TYR A 533 3.57 -14.70 25.65
C TYR A 533 2.22 -15.13 26.22
N GLU A 534 1.94 -14.79 27.45
CA GLU A 534 0.68 -15.11 28.12
C GLU A 534 0.11 -13.85 28.75
N VAL A 535 -0.97 -13.31 28.20
CA VAL A 535 -1.59 -12.06 28.63
C VAL A 535 -3.10 -12.13 28.54
N GLU A 536 -3.80 -11.51 29.47
CA GLU A 536 -5.24 -11.32 29.37
C GLU A 536 -5.55 -10.28 28.29
N VAL A 537 -6.63 -10.52 27.57
CA VAL A 537 -7.19 -9.59 26.58
C VAL A 537 -7.98 -8.54 27.33
N ASP A 538 -7.84 -7.27 26.94
CA ASP A 538 -8.58 -6.17 27.53
C ASP A 538 -10.10 -6.44 27.51
N ALA A 539 -10.77 -6.14 28.63
CA ALA A 539 -12.19 -6.43 28.82
C ALA A 539 -13.09 -5.77 27.74
N SER A 540 -12.67 -4.62 27.19
CA SER A 540 -13.41 -3.93 26.13
C SER A 540 -13.43 -4.70 24.79
N VAL A 541 -12.53 -5.65 24.60
CA VAL A 541 -12.44 -6.48 23.38
C VAL A 541 -13.32 -7.73 23.49
N ALA A 542 -13.58 -8.22 24.71
CA ALA A 542 -14.30 -9.46 24.94
C ALA A 542 -15.71 -9.51 24.30
N PRO A 543 -16.54 -8.47 24.38
CA PRO A 543 -17.85 -8.46 23.69
C PRO A 543 -17.75 -8.65 22.18
N TRP A 544 -16.69 -8.12 21.56
CA TRP A 544 -16.45 -8.27 20.12
C TRP A 544 -15.95 -9.66 19.76
N ILE A 545 -15.17 -10.30 20.64
CA ILE A 545 -14.77 -11.70 20.50
C ILE A 545 -16.01 -12.60 20.57
N ASP A 546 -16.88 -12.41 21.59
CA ASP A 546 -18.11 -13.18 21.76
C ASP A 546 -19.03 -13.01 20.54
N ARG A 547 -19.23 -11.78 20.10
CA ARG A 547 -20.02 -11.45 18.93
C ARG A 547 -19.45 -12.08 17.65
N TYR A 548 -18.14 -12.02 17.46
CA TYR A 548 -17.47 -12.63 16.31
C TYR A 548 -17.67 -14.16 16.29
N LEU A 549 -17.51 -14.80 17.43
CA LEU A 549 -17.69 -16.25 17.55
C LEU A 549 -19.15 -16.70 17.31
N ALA A 550 -20.12 -15.90 17.76
CA ALA A 550 -21.54 -16.26 17.66
C ALA A 550 -22.16 -15.84 16.31
N GLU A 551 -21.93 -14.60 15.87
CA GLU A 551 -22.69 -13.98 14.79
C GLU A 551 -21.92 -13.94 13.44
N SER A 552 -20.61 -14.17 13.44
CA SER A 552 -19.80 -13.95 12.25
C SER A 552 -19.00 -15.17 11.83
N ARG A 553 -18.16 -15.70 12.72
CA ARG A 553 -17.22 -16.78 12.39
C ARG A 553 -17.89 -18.00 11.75
N PRO A 554 -19.05 -18.50 12.21
CA PRO A 554 -19.70 -19.67 11.61
C PRO A 554 -20.08 -19.49 10.13
N TYR A 555 -20.28 -18.25 9.69
CA TYR A 555 -20.71 -17.93 8.33
C TYR A 555 -19.55 -17.51 7.41
N LEU A 556 -18.33 -17.52 7.89
CA LEU A 556 -17.14 -17.22 7.10
C LEU A 556 -16.54 -18.48 6.47
N ALA A 557 -15.68 -18.28 5.49
CA ALA A 557 -15.10 -19.37 4.72
C ALA A 557 -14.26 -20.33 5.59
N ASP A 558 -14.40 -21.62 5.36
CA ASP A 558 -13.71 -22.72 6.06
C ASP A 558 -13.99 -22.80 7.58
N ALA A 559 -15.11 -22.25 8.08
CA ALA A 559 -15.41 -22.14 9.51
C ALA A 559 -15.37 -23.50 10.26
N GLU A 560 -15.92 -24.55 9.67
CA GLU A 560 -15.97 -25.90 10.25
C GLU A 560 -14.67 -26.68 10.02
N ALA A 561 -13.85 -26.25 9.08
CA ALA A 561 -12.68 -26.98 8.62
C ALA A 561 -11.37 -26.54 9.28
N THR A 562 -11.42 -25.60 10.24
CA THR A 562 -10.22 -25.08 10.90
C THR A 562 -10.50 -24.47 12.28
N ASP A 563 -9.53 -24.64 13.16
CA ASP A 563 -9.50 -23.97 14.48
C ASP A 563 -8.99 -22.54 14.42
N ARG A 564 -8.62 -22.03 13.23
CA ARG A 564 -8.17 -20.64 13.08
C ARG A 564 -9.26 -19.69 13.58
N PHE A 565 -8.85 -18.74 14.40
CA PHE A 565 -9.80 -17.76 14.93
C PHE A 565 -10.27 -16.80 13.82
N PHE A 566 -9.36 -16.14 13.10
CA PHE A 566 -9.73 -15.25 12.03
C PHE A 566 -9.85 -15.96 10.68
N LEU A 567 -11.00 -15.79 10.03
CA LEU A 567 -11.35 -16.44 8.77
C LEU A 567 -11.51 -15.41 7.65
N ALA A 568 -11.25 -15.84 6.42
CA ALA A 568 -11.53 -15.01 5.24
C ALA A 568 -13.04 -14.97 4.96
N ALA A 569 -13.53 -13.87 4.39
CA ALA A 569 -14.93 -13.80 3.96
C ALA A 569 -15.22 -14.62 2.70
N VAL A 570 -14.17 -14.98 1.95
CA VAL A 570 -14.22 -15.79 0.71
C VAL A 570 -13.02 -16.70 0.66
N VAL A 571 -13.23 -17.92 0.19
CA VAL A 571 -12.14 -18.83 -0.16
C VAL A 571 -11.42 -18.26 -1.39
N GLY A 572 -10.14 -17.98 -1.24
CA GLY A 572 -9.27 -17.65 -2.38
C GLY A 572 -8.93 -18.90 -3.21
N PRO A 573 -8.38 -18.74 -4.42
CA PRO A 573 -7.94 -19.88 -5.22
C PRO A 573 -6.87 -20.68 -4.44
N ARG A 574 -7.07 -21.99 -4.34
CA ARG A 574 -6.13 -22.94 -3.71
C ARG A 574 -4.97 -23.23 -4.65
N LYS A 575 -4.00 -22.31 -4.68
CA LYS A 575 -2.79 -22.45 -5.49
C LYS A 575 -1.95 -23.63 -5.02
N HIS A 576 -1.32 -24.31 -5.98
CA HIS A 576 -0.41 -25.44 -5.75
C HIS A 576 -1.05 -26.65 -5.03
N LYS A 577 -2.36 -26.85 -5.25
CA LYS A 577 -3.09 -27.95 -4.63
C LYS A 577 -2.44 -29.30 -5.00
N GLU A 578 -2.26 -29.59 -6.28
CA GLU A 578 -1.70 -30.85 -6.77
C GLU A 578 -0.34 -31.18 -6.11
N PHE A 579 0.58 -30.22 -6.12
CA PHE A 579 1.89 -30.42 -5.46
C PHE A 579 1.78 -30.71 -3.97
N LEU A 580 0.88 -30.02 -3.28
CA LEU A 580 0.71 -30.21 -1.82
C LEU A 580 0.05 -31.54 -1.50
N ASP A 581 -0.93 -31.96 -2.31
CA ASP A 581 -1.61 -33.25 -2.17
C ASP A 581 -0.60 -34.41 -2.37
N GLU A 582 0.32 -34.32 -3.35
CA GLU A 582 1.43 -35.26 -3.56
C GLU A 582 2.37 -35.37 -2.34
N GLN A 583 2.52 -34.28 -1.59
CA GLN A 583 3.32 -34.25 -0.37
C GLN A 583 2.53 -34.60 0.90
N GLY A 584 1.24 -34.98 0.78
CA GLY A 584 0.35 -35.22 1.92
C GLY A 584 0.06 -33.97 2.74
N LEU A 585 0.13 -32.78 2.12
CA LEU A 585 -0.03 -31.49 2.77
C LEU A 585 -1.25 -30.74 2.23
N GLU A 586 -1.81 -29.86 3.03
CA GLU A 586 -2.85 -28.93 2.61
C GLU A 586 -2.45 -27.47 2.83
N GLN A 587 -3.02 -26.56 2.03
CA GLN A 587 -2.90 -25.13 2.31
C GLN A 587 -3.53 -24.81 3.66
N PRO A 588 -2.88 -23.96 4.49
CA PRO A 588 -3.47 -23.51 5.75
C PRO A 588 -4.84 -22.87 5.50
N LYS A 589 -5.86 -23.38 6.15
CA LYS A 589 -7.20 -22.79 6.17
C LYS A 589 -7.20 -21.56 7.06
N GLY A 590 -8.16 -20.66 6.86
CA GLY A 590 -8.27 -19.41 7.61
C GLY A 590 -7.75 -18.19 6.85
N TRP A 591 -7.59 -17.08 7.54
CA TRP A 591 -7.20 -15.81 6.93
C TRP A 591 -5.68 -15.63 6.95
N SER A 592 -5.06 -15.55 5.80
CA SER A 592 -3.61 -15.41 5.69
C SER A 592 -3.11 -14.05 6.19
N ALA A 593 -1.88 -13.99 6.69
CA ALA A 593 -1.22 -12.75 7.11
C ALA A 593 -1.18 -11.68 6.00
N GLN A 594 -1.07 -12.10 4.72
CA GLN A 594 -1.13 -11.18 3.58
C GLN A 594 -2.56 -10.65 3.37
N GLY A 595 -3.58 -11.48 3.57
CA GLY A 595 -4.99 -11.06 3.53
C GLY A 595 -5.30 -10.03 4.62
N ILE A 596 -4.88 -10.30 5.86
CA ILE A 596 -4.97 -9.38 7.00
C ILE A 596 -4.25 -8.05 6.66
N LEU A 597 -3.01 -8.11 6.19
CA LEU A 597 -2.25 -6.92 5.79
C LEU A 597 -2.98 -6.08 4.73
N SER A 598 -3.52 -6.72 3.70
CA SER A 598 -4.23 -6.04 2.63
C SER A 598 -5.52 -5.40 3.13
N ARG A 599 -6.28 -6.10 3.97
CA ARG A 599 -7.53 -5.59 4.56
C ARG A 599 -7.26 -4.40 5.48
N MET A 600 -6.27 -4.50 6.36
CA MET A 600 -5.89 -3.41 7.26
C MET A 600 -5.48 -2.15 6.49
N LYS A 601 -4.70 -2.29 5.41
CA LYS A 601 -4.38 -1.14 4.54
C LYS A 601 -5.62 -0.50 3.94
N THR A 602 -6.58 -1.30 3.53
CA THR A 602 -7.86 -0.79 3.01
C THR A 602 -8.64 -0.06 4.09
N LEU A 603 -8.82 -0.66 5.27
CA LEU A 603 -9.56 -0.06 6.37
C LEU A 603 -8.94 1.26 6.83
N THR A 604 -7.64 1.26 7.15
CA THR A 604 -6.94 2.47 7.61
C THR A 604 -6.88 3.57 6.55
N SER A 605 -6.86 3.21 5.24
CA SER A 605 -6.96 4.22 4.18
C SER A 605 -8.39 4.71 3.93
N THR A 606 -9.40 3.99 4.39
CA THR A 606 -10.81 4.37 4.21
C THR A 606 -11.28 5.25 5.36
N TYR A 607 -10.91 4.91 6.59
CA TYR A 607 -11.47 5.49 7.80
C TYR A 607 -10.53 6.48 8.53
N ILE A 608 -9.28 6.61 8.12
CA ILE A 608 -8.36 7.63 8.62
C ILE A 608 -8.11 8.66 7.53
N ASP A 609 -8.41 9.92 7.80
CA ASP A 609 -8.23 11.01 6.85
C ASP A 609 -6.77 11.19 6.44
N ALA A 610 -6.57 11.51 5.16
CA ALA A 610 -5.25 11.69 4.54
C ALA A 610 -4.27 10.51 4.73
N CYS A 611 -4.74 9.32 5.18
CA CYS A 611 -3.90 8.15 5.42
C CYS A 611 -3.66 7.36 4.14
N ALA A 612 -2.38 7.03 3.88
CA ALA A 612 -1.99 6.17 2.75
C ALA A 612 -2.34 4.68 2.96
N GLY A 613 -2.84 4.32 4.13
CA GLY A 613 -3.15 2.96 4.53
C GLY A 613 -1.92 2.19 5.04
N PHE A 614 -2.04 1.64 6.23
CA PHE A 614 -1.01 0.84 6.88
C PHE A 614 -1.57 -0.52 7.33
N GLY A 615 -0.68 -1.45 7.58
CA GLY A 615 -1.04 -2.79 8.07
C GLY A 615 -0.80 -2.93 9.58
N PRO A 616 -0.88 -4.16 10.13
CA PRO A 616 -0.73 -4.44 11.56
C PRO A 616 0.55 -3.87 12.17
N HIS A 617 1.64 -3.80 11.41
CA HIS A 617 2.89 -3.22 11.91
C HIS A 617 2.76 -1.73 12.24
N GLY A 618 1.85 -1.00 11.57
CA GLY A 618 1.55 0.39 11.87
C GLY A 618 0.95 0.58 13.26
N PHE A 619 0.10 -0.34 13.72
CA PHE A 619 -0.41 -0.32 15.10
C PHE A 619 0.72 -0.34 16.12
N ARG A 620 1.71 -1.21 15.92
CA ARG A 620 2.89 -1.29 16.81
C ARG A 620 3.68 0.01 16.86
N HIS A 621 3.90 0.65 15.71
CA HIS A 621 4.56 1.96 15.65
C HIS A 621 3.76 3.05 16.38
N ILE A 622 2.45 3.11 16.14
CA ILE A 622 1.56 4.10 16.76
C ILE A 622 1.56 3.95 18.27
N ILE A 623 1.32 2.72 18.77
CA ILE A 623 1.25 2.42 20.20
C ILE A 623 2.60 2.72 20.89
N ALA A 624 3.70 2.29 20.29
CA ALA A 624 5.03 2.55 20.82
C ALA A 624 5.36 4.05 20.88
N THR A 625 5.06 4.78 19.81
CA THR A 625 5.31 6.22 19.72
C THR A 625 4.46 7.00 20.73
N ASP A 626 3.17 6.67 20.83
CA ASP A 626 2.25 7.30 21.78
C ASP A 626 2.68 7.06 23.23
N HIS A 627 3.07 5.82 23.56
CA HIS A 627 3.59 5.49 24.90
C HIS A 627 4.85 6.30 25.24
N LEU A 628 5.83 6.32 24.34
CA LEU A 628 7.09 7.05 24.55
C LEU A 628 6.90 8.57 24.59
N ARG A 629 5.88 9.12 23.93
CA ARG A 629 5.53 10.54 24.06
C ARG A 629 4.95 10.89 25.42
N ARG A 630 4.15 10.00 25.99
CA ARG A 630 3.58 10.16 27.33
C ARG A 630 4.56 9.81 28.45
N HIS A 631 5.44 8.83 28.20
CA HIS A 631 6.44 8.33 29.15
C HIS A 631 7.83 8.31 28.49
N PRO A 632 8.46 9.48 28.34
CA PRO A 632 9.79 9.58 27.73
C PRO A 632 10.83 8.75 28.46
N GLY A 633 11.57 7.93 27.69
CA GLY A 633 12.60 7.05 28.27
C GLY A 633 12.12 5.64 28.64
N ASP A 634 10.81 5.38 28.65
CA ASP A 634 10.27 4.06 29.04
C ASP A 634 10.27 3.05 27.86
N TYR A 635 11.46 2.85 27.30
CA TYR A 635 11.68 1.89 26.21
C TYR A 635 11.50 0.44 26.64
N LEU A 636 11.69 0.15 27.94
CA LEU A 636 11.59 -1.21 28.46
C LEU A 636 10.14 -1.69 28.48
N THR A 637 9.21 -0.84 28.92
CA THR A 637 7.78 -1.14 28.84
C THR A 637 7.35 -1.36 27.39
N VAL A 638 7.82 -0.52 26.46
CA VAL A 638 7.52 -0.71 25.02
C VAL A 638 8.11 -2.03 24.51
N ALA A 639 9.32 -2.39 24.89
CA ALA A 639 9.92 -3.67 24.49
C ALA A 639 9.10 -4.86 24.98
N THR A 640 8.63 -4.80 26.22
CA THR A 640 7.76 -5.82 26.83
C THR A 640 6.40 -5.89 26.11
N LEU A 641 5.75 -4.74 25.93
CA LEU A 641 4.45 -4.62 25.25
C LEU A 641 4.49 -5.16 23.81
N LEU A 642 5.55 -4.87 23.07
CA LEU A 642 5.74 -5.33 21.71
C LEU A 642 6.32 -6.74 21.64
N HIS A 643 6.70 -7.35 22.75
CA HIS A 643 7.42 -8.62 22.82
C HIS A 643 8.63 -8.60 21.86
N ASP A 644 9.48 -7.56 22.00
CA ASP A 644 10.61 -7.27 21.14
C ASP A 644 11.87 -6.91 21.94
N LYS A 645 13.04 -6.92 21.31
CA LYS A 645 14.29 -6.49 21.95
C LYS A 645 14.33 -4.99 22.12
N LEU A 646 14.93 -4.50 23.22
CA LEU A 646 15.15 -3.08 23.46
C LEU A 646 15.85 -2.39 22.28
N GLU A 647 16.90 -3.00 21.71
CA GLU A 647 17.59 -2.49 20.52
C GLU A 647 16.66 -2.35 19.30
N THR A 648 15.71 -3.28 19.15
CA THR A 648 14.71 -3.23 18.08
C THR A 648 13.74 -2.07 18.29
N VAL A 649 13.37 -1.82 19.54
CA VAL A 649 12.49 -0.68 19.92
C VAL A 649 13.19 0.64 19.62
N LEU A 650 14.41 0.81 20.11
CA LEU A 650 15.20 2.02 19.87
C LEU A 650 15.41 2.31 18.38
N LYS A 651 15.71 1.26 17.60
CA LYS A 651 15.99 1.42 16.16
C LYS A 651 14.74 1.66 15.29
N ASN A 652 13.62 1.00 15.60
CA ASN A 652 12.52 0.88 14.65
C ASN A 652 11.19 1.50 15.12
N TYR A 653 11.03 1.75 16.43
CA TYR A 653 9.75 2.19 16.99
C TYR A 653 9.85 3.53 17.74
N ALA A 654 11.04 3.96 18.13
CA ALA A 654 11.24 5.24 18.81
C ALA A 654 11.22 6.39 17.78
N HIS A 655 10.04 6.73 17.28
CA HIS A 655 9.84 7.84 16.34
C HIS A 655 9.67 9.18 17.09
N LEU A 656 10.58 9.45 18.03
CA LEU A 656 10.64 10.72 18.73
C LEU A 656 11.48 11.71 17.92
N GLY A 657 10.92 12.88 17.67
CA GLY A 657 11.62 13.98 16.99
C GLY A 657 12.17 15.01 17.98
N PRO A 658 12.95 16.01 17.49
CA PRO A 658 13.41 17.12 18.34
C PRO A 658 12.26 17.85 19.06
N ALA A 659 11.09 17.96 18.44
CA ALA A 659 9.91 18.57 19.03
C ALA A 659 9.40 17.81 20.29
N ASP A 660 9.54 16.48 20.31
CA ASP A 660 9.15 15.69 21.47
C ASP A 660 10.11 15.93 22.66
N GLY A 661 11.42 16.00 22.38
CA GLY A 661 12.44 16.35 23.39
C GLY A 661 12.26 17.77 23.95
N LEU A 662 11.99 18.74 23.07
CA LEU A 662 11.72 20.13 23.49
C LEU A 662 10.44 20.25 24.33
N ARG A 663 9.43 19.44 24.05
CA ARG A 663 8.18 19.41 24.84
C ARG A 663 8.43 18.95 26.29
N VAL A 664 9.25 17.90 26.47
CA VAL A 664 9.65 17.38 27.77
C VAL A 664 10.44 18.44 28.54
N LEU A 665 11.41 19.09 27.88
CA LEU A 665 12.19 20.18 28.48
C LEU A 665 11.28 21.34 28.90
N ALA A 666 10.36 21.78 28.05
CA ALA A 666 9.43 22.86 28.33
C ALA A 666 8.48 22.51 29.51
N SER A 667 8.10 21.23 29.69
CA SER A 667 7.34 20.79 30.84
C SER A 667 8.17 20.91 32.13
N GLY A 668 9.41 20.42 32.10
CA GLY A 668 10.34 20.55 33.24
C GLY A 668 10.60 22.00 33.64
N ILE A 669 10.78 22.90 32.67
CA ILE A 669 10.93 24.33 32.95
C ILE A 669 9.67 24.91 33.62
N ARG A 670 8.48 24.56 33.16
CA ARG A 670 7.22 25.02 33.78
C ARG A 670 7.07 24.51 35.20
N GLU A 671 7.38 23.24 35.44
CA GLU A 671 7.33 22.64 36.78
C GLU A 671 8.31 23.32 37.74
N ALA A 672 9.56 23.51 37.33
CA ALA A 672 10.56 24.21 38.09
C ALA A 672 10.14 25.66 38.40
N THR A 673 9.56 26.37 37.43
CA THR A 673 9.06 27.73 37.61
C THR A 673 7.89 27.77 38.61
N ALA A 674 6.97 26.80 38.54
CA ALA A 674 5.86 26.70 39.46
C ALA A 674 6.33 26.42 40.92
N GLN A 675 7.31 25.53 41.07
CA GLN A 675 7.92 25.24 42.39
C GLN A 675 8.59 26.47 42.99
N LEU A 676 9.39 27.22 42.21
CA LEU A 676 10.01 28.47 42.64
C LEU A 676 8.96 29.52 42.99
N SER A 677 7.87 29.61 42.24
CA SER A 677 6.79 30.55 42.53
C SER A 677 6.02 30.19 43.80
N ALA A 678 5.86 28.90 44.10
CA ALA A 678 5.26 28.43 45.35
C ALA A 678 6.16 28.75 46.57
N GLN A 679 7.47 28.49 46.47
CA GLN A 679 8.44 28.81 47.53
C GLN A 679 8.56 30.30 47.86
N ARG A 680 8.31 31.19 46.88
CA ARG A 680 8.31 32.65 47.11
C ARG A 680 7.03 33.18 47.77
N ARG A 681 5.98 32.36 47.82
CA ARG A 681 4.69 32.72 48.47
C ARG A 681 4.58 32.22 49.90
N THR A 682 5.46 31.30 50.32
CA THR A 682 5.70 30.89 51.71
C THR A 682 6.79 31.73 52.33
#